data_6ecbef0cee8f3c1a6d09b43dda8190e8
#
_entry.id   6ecbef0cee8f3c1a6d09b43dda8190e8
#
_cell.length_a   1.000
_cell.length_b   1.000
_cell.length_c   1.000
_cell.angle_alpha   90.00
_cell.angle_beta   90.00
_cell.angle_gamma   90.00
#
_symmetry.space_group_name_H-M   'P 1'
#
loop_
_entity.id
_entity.type
_entity.pdbx_description
1 polymer ?
#
loop_
_entity_poly.entity_id
_entity_poly.type
_entity_poly.pdbx_seq_one_letter_code
_entity_poly.pdbx_strand_id
1 'polypeptide(L)'
;MKLLKQLLPDVAAILFFVALSFAYFIHPVSEGLVLTGHDHSGGAGAASEMEAYRKAHNGERTRWTNTLFSGMPTYQMSPSYPSTEKLQKVEQVYKLFLPDYVVLVFIMLLGFYILLRAFDFKAWMAALGAVLWAFSSYYFIIIGAGHIWKFYTLAYIPPTIAGMVLCYRGRYGWGLLLTSVFMALQILSNHVQMSYYFAFVMALMALAFLVGSLSKPLSSSPRGGGDSISSSKNESIGSAALPPTGGAGRGAVVHWLKGTAVFALGCIIGIAINASNLFHTWEYSKESMRGKSELTQQTKDPSNQTSSGLERDYITAWSYGIGETWSLLIPNVKGGASQPLTQSSTAMKKADPTYTPVYQSLGQYWGEQPGTSGPVYVGAFVMFLFILGLFIVKGPMKWALFIATVLSITLAWGKNFMPWTDLWLDYVPMYDKFRTVASILVIAEFTIPLLAMLALKEVIEMTNDESGRMTNDESGRMTNDESRSARNDESKLASATKGNSHSSFVTRHSSSENNSSFVTRHSSLKKHFLFALALTAGPCLLFWLMPDVFFGNYISSSEQQMLTSAAQQGYIPQEMLAPIMANLNDMRRAVFTADAGRSLAVILVGCAVLLALYFKKIKSWMAVACLIVLCTADMWDVNKRYLNDAMFSAPQPAQEFFQKTPTDEAILQDTDLYYRVANLSVSTFNDNTTSYWHKSIGGYHAAKLRRYQELIEAYIQPQLIGLHMAAADAGGDLAQVNGDSLFPVLNMLNMKYAIMPLQGGQTTPLQNPWAMGNAWFVDNVLLADNADEELAALGAIDVRTTAVVDRRFSSLLPQGLISAGGVKTEEAAEQPIVLTSYEANALTFEAENDRERLAVFSDIYYPGWQCTIDGKPADLLRANYVLRAVVIPAGKHTIAFSFDPQSLHTTEAVANGALIVLALLLLCLCGWGLWKGVASRNKK
;
A
#
# COMPACT_ATOMS: atom_id res chain seq x y z
N MET A 1 15.02 -27.26 29.03
CA MET A 1 13.73 -27.03 29.65
C MET A 1 13.43 -25.55 29.95
N LYS A 2 14.36 -24.75 30.58
CA LYS A 2 14.04 -23.30 30.86
C LYS A 2 13.77 -22.49 29.61
N LEU A 3 14.57 -22.63 28.56
CA LEU A 3 14.39 -21.92 27.28
C LEU A 3 13.05 -22.28 26.61
N LEU A 4 12.71 -23.56 26.59
CA LEU A 4 11.45 -24.05 26.03
C LEU A 4 10.24 -23.47 26.77
N LYS A 5 10.29 -23.38 28.10
CA LYS A 5 9.23 -22.75 28.92
C LYS A 5 9.11 -21.24 28.68
N GLN A 6 10.18 -20.56 28.29
CA GLN A 6 10.16 -19.14 27.96
C GLN A 6 9.58 -18.87 26.57
N LEU A 7 9.82 -19.77 25.61
CA LEU A 7 9.32 -19.65 24.23
C LEU A 7 7.87 -20.15 24.08
N LEU A 8 7.38 -21.00 24.99
CA LEU A 8 6.05 -21.59 24.89
C LEU A 8 4.91 -20.58 24.69
N PRO A 9 4.87 -19.41 25.37
CA PRO A 9 3.83 -18.42 25.13
C PRO A 9 3.88 -17.79 23.73
N ASP A 10 5.09 -17.60 23.17
CA ASP A 10 5.27 -17.07 21.83
C ASP A 10 4.86 -18.12 20.77
N VAL A 11 5.21 -19.39 20.98
CA VAL A 11 4.76 -20.50 20.12
C VAL A 11 3.25 -20.64 20.16
N ALA A 12 2.63 -20.56 21.35
CA ALA A 12 1.17 -20.61 21.49
C ALA A 12 0.48 -19.47 20.74
N ALA A 13 1.05 -18.24 20.77
CA ALA A 13 0.53 -17.11 20.00
C ALA A 13 0.64 -17.35 18.49
N ILE A 14 1.76 -17.90 17.99
CA ILE A 14 1.95 -18.22 16.57
C ILE A 14 0.93 -19.28 16.13
N LEU A 15 0.74 -20.35 16.91
CA LEU A 15 -0.26 -21.38 16.61
C LEU A 15 -1.69 -20.81 16.60
N PHE A 16 -1.98 -19.89 17.52
CA PHE A 16 -3.26 -19.17 17.54
C PHE A 16 -3.45 -18.34 16.27
N PHE A 17 -2.41 -17.64 15.77
CA PHE A 17 -2.48 -16.87 14.53
C PHE A 17 -2.71 -17.75 13.32
N VAL A 18 -2.02 -18.89 13.23
CA VAL A 18 -2.26 -19.88 12.17
C VAL A 18 -3.71 -20.36 12.21
N ALA A 19 -4.20 -20.78 13.39
CA ALA A 19 -5.56 -21.27 13.55
C ALA A 19 -6.61 -20.19 13.18
N LEU A 20 -6.41 -18.94 13.62
CA LEU A 20 -7.31 -17.83 13.34
C LEU A 20 -7.35 -17.50 11.84
N SER A 21 -6.18 -17.52 11.17
CA SER A 21 -6.07 -17.28 9.73
C SER A 21 -6.76 -18.37 8.90
N PHE A 22 -6.57 -19.64 9.27
CA PHE A 22 -7.32 -20.73 8.65
C PHE A 22 -8.81 -20.66 8.91
N ALA A 23 -9.23 -20.31 10.13
CA ALA A 23 -10.65 -20.19 10.46
C ALA A 23 -11.37 -19.15 9.59
N TYR A 24 -10.71 -18.06 9.26
CA TYR A 24 -11.30 -17.01 8.39
C TYR A 24 -11.54 -17.50 6.96
N PHE A 25 -10.62 -18.29 6.41
CA PHE A 25 -10.66 -18.81 5.04
C PHE A 25 -10.95 -20.31 4.96
N ILE A 26 -11.62 -20.87 5.96
CA ILE A 26 -11.81 -22.34 6.05
C ILE A 26 -12.53 -22.89 4.83
N HIS A 27 -13.58 -22.23 4.34
CA HIS A 27 -14.36 -22.66 3.19
C HIS A 27 -13.54 -22.58 1.88
N PRO A 28 -12.92 -21.42 1.50
CA PRO A 28 -12.09 -21.36 0.30
C PRO A 28 -10.93 -22.36 0.31
N VAL A 29 -10.30 -22.57 1.46
CA VAL A 29 -9.16 -23.50 1.58
C VAL A 29 -9.62 -24.94 1.45
N SER A 30 -10.73 -25.33 2.09
CA SER A 30 -11.22 -26.72 2.03
C SER A 30 -11.70 -27.13 0.65
N GLU A 31 -12.18 -26.19 -0.15
CA GLU A 31 -12.66 -26.45 -1.51
C GLU A 31 -11.64 -26.08 -2.59
N GLY A 32 -10.44 -25.60 -2.21
CA GLY A 32 -9.40 -25.22 -3.14
C GLY A 32 -9.77 -24.03 -4.03
N LEU A 33 -10.63 -23.12 -3.52
CA LEU A 33 -11.09 -21.95 -4.26
C LEU A 33 -10.01 -20.86 -4.30
N VAL A 34 -10.05 -20.03 -5.32
CA VAL A 34 -9.18 -18.86 -5.51
C VAL A 34 -9.99 -17.58 -5.52
N LEU A 35 -9.37 -16.48 -5.06
CA LEU A 35 -9.99 -15.15 -5.10
C LEU A 35 -10.11 -14.72 -6.56
N THR A 36 -11.33 -14.40 -6.97
CA THR A 36 -11.64 -13.87 -8.30
C THR A 36 -11.84 -12.38 -8.22
N GLY A 37 -11.00 -11.61 -8.91
CA GLY A 37 -11.09 -10.16 -8.96
C GLY A 37 -10.62 -9.63 -10.31
N HIS A 38 -11.15 -8.49 -10.72
CA HIS A 38 -10.82 -7.83 -11.99
C HIS A 38 -9.31 -7.60 -12.17
N ASP A 39 -8.60 -7.26 -11.09
CA ASP A 39 -7.15 -7.01 -11.15
C ASP A 39 -6.32 -8.28 -11.37
N HIS A 40 -6.84 -9.46 -11.01
CA HIS A 40 -6.15 -10.74 -11.25
C HIS A 40 -6.14 -11.11 -12.74
N SER A 41 -7.28 -10.96 -13.41
CA SER A 41 -7.41 -11.23 -14.83
C SER A 41 -6.63 -10.21 -15.67
N GLY A 42 -6.75 -8.92 -15.34
CA GLY A 42 -5.97 -7.87 -15.99
C GLY A 42 -4.45 -8.08 -15.88
N GLY A 43 -3.98 -8.53 -14.72
CA GLY A 43 -2.58 -8.88 -14.49
C GLY A 43 -2.08 -10.05 -15.34
N ALA A 44 -2.89 -11.09 -15.50
CA ALA A 44 -2.54 -12.24 -16.34
C ALA A 44 -2.46 -11.88 -17.84
N GLY A 45 -3.39 -11.04 -18.34
CA GLY A 45 -3.34 -10.52 -19.70
C GLY A 45 -2.06 -9.73 -19.97
N ALA A 46 -1.72 -8.80 -19.08
CA ALA A 46 -0.50 -8.00 -19.20
C ALA A 46 0.79 -8.83 -19.14
N ALA A 47 0.81 -9.93 -18.40
CA ALA A 47 1.99 -10.76 -18.19
C ALA A 47 2.18 -11.88 -19.23
N SER A 48 1.29 -12.04 -20.18
CA SER A 48 1.26 -13.20 -21.11
C SER A 48 2.57 -13.39 -21.88
N GLU A 49 3.11 -12.34 -22.50
CA GLU A 49 4.36 -12.39 -23.26
C GLU A 49 5.58 -12.65 -22.35
N MET A 50 5.60 -12.03 -21.16
CA MET A 50 6.66 -12.23 -20.17
C MET A 50 6.72 -13.70 -19.70
N GLU A 51 5.57 -14.32 -19.48
CA GLU A 51 5.48 -15.72 -19.09
C GLU A 51 5.82 -16.68 -20.24
N ALA A 52 5.44 -16.34 -21.48
CA ALA A 52 5.85 -17.07 -22.67
C ALA A 52 7.38 -17.03 -22.85
N TYR A 53 7.97 -15.85 -22.75
CA TYR A 53 9.43 -15.66 -22.80
C TYR A 53 10.13 -16.46 -21.69
N ARG A 54 9.67 -16.35 -20.45
CA ARG A 54 10.23 -17.08 -19.30
C ARG A 54 10.22 -18.60 -19.50
N LYS A 55 9.14 -19.13 -20.06
CA LYS A 55 9.03 -20.57 -20.39
C LYS A 55 10.00 -21.01 -21.48
N ALA A 56 10.18 -20.17 -22.51
CA ALA A 56 11.08 -20.46 -23.63
C ALA A 56 12.58 -20.33 -23.23
N HIS A 57 12.92 -19.50 -22.25
CA HIS A 57 14.31 -19.17 -21.86
C HIS A 57 14.69 -19.70 -20.47
N ASN A 58 14.28 -20.92 -20.11
CA ASN A 58 14.68 -21.61 -18.87
C ASN A 58 14.47 -20.78 -17.58
N GLY A 59 13.44 -19.94 -17.56
CA GLY A 59 13.09 -19.12 -16.40
C GLY A 59 13.67 -17.72 -16.42
N GLU A 60 14.45 -17.35 -17.41
CA GLU A 60 14.91 -15.97 -17.63
C GLU A 60 13.72 -15.03 -17.88
N ARG A 61 13.79 -13.81 -17.39
CA ARG A 61 12.70 -12.84 -17.50
C ARG A 61 13.07 -11.71 -18.44
N THR A 62 12.20 -11.45 -19.41
CA THR A 62 12.31 -10.23 -20.22
C THR A 62 12.06 -8.97 -19.38
N ARG A 63 12.75 -7.87 -19.74
CA ARG A 63 12.54 -6.54 -19.14
C ARG A 63 11.70 -5.63 -20.02
N TRP A 64 11.21 -6.14 -21.15
CA TRP A 64 10.37 -5.46 -22.10
C TRP A 64 9.16 -6.31 -22.48
N THR A 65 8.04 -5.69 -22.79
CA THR A 65 6.88 -6.33 -23.40
C THR A 65 6.32 -5.48 -24.53
N ASN A 66 5.83 -6.11 -25.59
CA ASN A 66 5.18 -5.47 -26.73
C ASN A 66 3.66 -5.67 -26.73
N THR A 67 3.10 -6.35 -25.74
CA THR A 67 1.65 -6.62 -25.66
C THR A 67 0.83 -5.46 -25.13
N LEU A 68 1.46 -4.43 -24.57
CA LEU A 68 0.81 -3.24 -24.03
C LEU A 68 1.37 -1.98 -24.64
N PHE A 69 0.50 -1.05 -25.07
CA PHE A 69 0.86 0.29 -25.51
C PHE A 69 1.97 0.32 -26.57
N SER A 70 1.95 -0.65 -27.49
CA SER A 70 2.97 -0.83 -28.54
C SER A 70 4.39 -1.10 -28.02
N GLY A 71 4.58 -1.29 -26.72
CA GLY A 71 5.85 -1.60 -26.07
C GLY A 71 6.14 -0.75 -24.84
N MET A 72 6.53 -1.43 -23.76
CA MET A 72 6.93 -0.76 -22.52
C MET A 72 7.83 -1.64 -21.64
N PRO A 73 8.65 -1.05 -20.73
CA PRO A 73 9.42 -1.80 -19.77
C PRO A 73 8.53 -2.54 -18.77
N THR A 74 8.98 -3.74 -18.35
CA THR A 74 8.25 -4.59 -17.37
C THR A 74 8.56 -4.25 -15.91
N TYR A 75 9.28 -3.17 -15.62
CA TYR A 75 9.76 -2.81 -14.30
C TYR A 75 8.68 -2.64 -13.23
N GLN A 76 7.44 -2.36 -13.64
CA GLN A 76 6.29 -2.24 -12.74
C GLN A 76 5.23 -3.35 -12.96
N MET A 77 5.59 -4.41 -13.72
CA MET A 77 4.77 -5.59 -13.98
C MET A 77 5.36 -6.80 -13.25
N SER A 78 5.04 -6.97 -11.97
CA SER A 78 5.57 -8.08 -11.15
C SER A 78 7.09 -8.22 -11.25
N PRO A 79 7.86 -7.16 -10.92
CA PRO A 79 9.30 -7.16 -11.10
C PRO A 79 9.96 -8.28 -10.30
N SER A 80 10.83 -9.05 -10.93
CA SER A 80 11.64 -10.07 -10.28
C SER A 80 13.06 -9.97 -10.80
N TYR A 81 14.01 -10.07 -9.88
CA TYR A 81 15.44 -10.00 -10.15
C TYR A 81 16.13 -11.18 -9.44
N PRO A 82 17.29 -11.67 -9.92
CA PRO A 82 18.01 -12.77 -9.28
C PRO A 82 18.31 -12.56 -7.78
N SER A 83 18.55 -11.30 -7.38
CA SER A 83 18.72 -10.92 -5.98
C SER A 83 17.43 -11.03 -5.18
N THR A 84 16.33 -10.53 -5.73
CA THR A 84 15.01 -10.55 -5.06
C THR A 84 14.42 -11.94 -4.96
N GLU A 85 14.70 -12.84 -5.92
CA GLU A 85 14.30 -14.26 -5.84
C GLU A 85 14.97 -15.00 -4.67
N LYS A 86 16.23 -14.63 -4.34
CA LYS A 86 16.90 -15.15 -3.14
C LYS A 86 16.23 -14.65 -1.86
N LEU A 87 15.81 -13.39 -1.84
CA LEU A 87 15.07 -12.79 -0.72
C LEU A 87 13.70 -13.44 -0.53
N GLN A 88 12.99 -13.78 -1.62
CA GLN A 88 11.71 -14.50 -1.58
C GLN A 88 11.80 -15.85 -0.86
N LYS A 89 12.95 -16.54 -0.91
CA LYS A 89 13.15 -17.78 -0.13
C LYS A 89 13.15 -17.49 1.38
N VAL A 90 13.73 -16.36 1.81
CA VAL A 90 13.67 -15.92 3.22
C VAL A 90 12.23 -15.55 3.60
N GLU A 91 11.51 -14.91 2.70
CA GLU A 91 10.10 -14.56 2.86
C GLU A 91 9.22 -15.79 3.07
N GLN A 92 9.43 -16.87 2.29
CA GLN A 92 8.68 -18.13 2.44
C GLN A 92 8.88 -18.77 3.82
N VAL A 93 10.08 -18.69 4.39
CA VAL A 93 10.33 -19.15 5.76
C VAL A 93 9.53 -18.30 6.77
N TYR A 94 9.46 -16.98 6.61
CA TYR A 94 8.64 -16.12 7.47
C TYR A 94 7.15 -16.41 7.32
N LYS A 95 6.71 -16.74 6.12
CA LYS A 95 5.34 -17.13 5.76
C LYS A 95 4.95 -18.55 6.23
N LEU A 96 5.87 -19.31 6.80
CA LEU A 96 5.70 -20.71 7.21
C LEU A 96 5.14 -21.62 6.10
N PHE A 97 5.35 -21.28 4.83
CA PHE A 97 4.82 -22.00 3.66
C PHE A 97 3.30 -22.21 3.70
N LEU A 98 2.57 -21.30 4.38
CA LEU A 98 1.10 -21.36 4.47
C LEU A 98 0.47 -21.10 3.09
N PRO A 99 -0.75 -21.63 2.84
CA PRO A 99 -1.50 -21.37 1.62
C PRO A 99 -1.76 -19.88 1.40
N ASP A 100 -1.96 -19.50 0.13
CA ASP A 100 -2.40 -18.17 -0.27
C ASP A 100 -3.65 -17.77 0.54
N TYR A 101 -3.92 -16.51 0.76
CA TYR A 101 -4.92 -15.90 1.63
C TYR A 101 -4.68 -16.15 3.14
N VAL A 102 -4.51 -17.41 3.58
CA VAL A 102 -4.17 -17.73 4.99
C VAL A 102 -2.90 -17.02 5.41
N VAL A 103 -1.87 -17.04 4.54
CA VAL A 103 -0.59 -16.37 4.78
C VAL A 103 -0.74 -14.87 4.97
N LEU A 104 -1.68 -14.22 4.26
CA LEU A 104 -1.87 -12.77 4.35
C LEU A 104 -2.25 -12.35 5.78
N VAL A 105 -3.31 -12.91 6.31
CA VAL A 105 -3.76 -12.60 7.68
C VAL A 105 -2.70 -13.01 8.71
N PHE A 106 -2.05 -14.17 8.51
CA PHE A 106 -1.00 -14.66 9.39
C PHE A 106 0.18 -13.67 9.53
N ILE A 107 0.74 -13.18 8.41
CA ILE A 107 1.90 -12.25 8.48
C ILE A 107 1.53 -10.89 9.04
N MET A 108 0.28 -10.45 8.84
CA MET A 108 -0.23 -9.22 9.43
C MET A 108 -0.30 -9.34 10.96
N LEU A 109 -0.84 -10.45 11.47
CA LEU A 109 -0.85 -10.79 12.90
C LEU A 109 0.57 -10.87 13.46
N LEU A 110 1.44 -11.64 12.80
CA LEU A 110 2.81 -11.88 13.26
C LEU A 110 3.64 -10.59 13.28
N GLY A 111 3.49 -9.75 12.26
CA GLY A 111 4.22 -8.48 12.15
C GLY A 111 3.95 -7.54 13.33
N PHE A 112 2.68 -7.33 13.66
CA PHE A 112 2.32 -6.45 14.79
C PHE A 112 2.61 -7.10 16.16
N TYR A 113 2.51 -8.41 16.25
CA TYR A 113 2.96 -9.17 17.42
C TYR A 113 4.45 -8.92 17.71
N ILE A 114 5.32 -9.02 16.69
CA ILE A 114 6.76 -8.73 16.79
C ILE A 114 6.98 -7.30 17.31
N LEU A 115 6.24 -6.32 16.79
CA LEU A 115 6.31 -4.94 17.24
C LEU A 115 5.96 -4.79 18.72
N LEU A 116 4.87 -5.38 19.18
CA LEU A 116 4.47 -5.30 20.58
C LEU A 116 5.45 -6.05 21.50
N ARG A 117 6.04 -7.16 21.02
CA ARG A 117 7.12 -7.83 21.75
C ARG A 117 8.38 -6.96 21.85
N ALA A 118 8.67 -6.14 20.85
CA ALA A 118 9.76 -5.15 20.93
C ALA A 118 9.46 -4.02 21.95
N PHE A 119 8.18 -3.72 22.21
CA PHE A 119 7.72 -2.84 23.29
C PHE A 119 7.59 -3.55 24.68
N ASP A 120 8.10 -4.78 24.83
CA ASP A 120 8.04 -5.61 26.04
C ASP A 120 6.60 -5.92 26.53
N PHE A 121 5.67 -6.06 25.62
CA PHE A 121 4.37 -6.64 25.98
C PHE A 121 4.50 -8.13 26.26
N LYS A 122 3.73 -8.63 27.21
CA LYS A 122 3.59 -10.07 27.43
C LYS A 122 2.93 -10.72 26.19
N ALA A 123 3.27 -11.97 25.87
CA ALA A 123 2.81 -12.66 24.66
C ALA A 123 1.28 -12.60 24.48
N TRP A 124 0.50 -12.89 25.54
CA TRP A 124 -0.96 -12.86 25.50
C TRP A 124 -1.56 -11.46 25.24
N MET A 125 -0.89 -10.38 25.70
CA MET A 125 -1.28 -9.01 25.38
C MET A 125 -0.89 -8.65 23.93
N ALA A 126 0.31 -9.06 23.52
CA ALA A 126 0.77 -8.83 22.16
C ALA A 126 -0.13 -9.55 21.13
N ALA A 127 -0.68 -10.73 21.50
CA ALA A 127 -1.65 -11.45 20.67
C ALA A 127 -2.96 -10.66 20.47
N LEU A 128 -3.49 -10.04 21.52
CA LEU A 128 -4.65 -9.14 21.36
C LEU A 128 -4.33 -7.99 20.40
N GLY A 129 -3.21 -7.28 20.62
CA GLY A 129 -2.86 -6.16 19.77
C GLY A 129 -2.63 -6.57 18.31
N ALA A 130 -2.08 -7.77 18.07
CA ALA A 130 -1.97 -8.34 16.74
C ALA A 130 -3.35 -8.48 16.05
N VAL A 131 -4.37 -8.95 16.81
CA VAL A 131 -5.74 -9.04 16.31
C VAL A 131 -6.31 -7.65 15.99
N LEU A 132 -6.13 -6.68 16.91
CA LEU A 132 -6.66 -5.32 16.73
C LEU A 132 -6.10 -4.63 15.46
N TRP A 133 -4.87 -4.92 15.11
CA TRP A 133 -4.24 -4.44 13.88
C TRP A 133 -4.70 -5.23 12.66
N ALA A 134 -4.50 -6.55 12.68
CA ALA A 134 -4.68 -7.39 11.51
C ALA A 134 -6.14 -7.49 11.03
N PHE A 135 -7.11 -7.30 11.93
CA PHE A 135 -8.54 -7.35 11.62
C PHE A 135 -9.14 -5.97 11.36
N SER A 136 -8.38 -4.88 11.32
CA SER A 136 -8.86 -3.62 10.77
C SER A 136 -9.38 -3.81 9.35
N SER A 137 -10.55 -3.23 9.04
CA SER A 137 -11.32 -3.63 7.85
C SER A 137 -10.61 -3.35 6.53
N TYR A 138 -9.78 -2.31 6.49
CA TYR A 138 -9.06 -1.94 5.27
C TYR A 138 -8.20 -3.07 4.70
N TYR A 139 -7.59 -3.90 5.56
CA TYR A 139 -6.76 -5.00 5.10
C TYR A 139 -7.56 -6.07 4.35
N PHE A 140 -8.77 -6.36 4.80
CA PHE A 140 -9.68 -7.29 4.11
C PHE A 140 -10.25 -6.68 2.83
N ILE A 141 -10.55 -5.38 2.87
CA ILE A 141 -11.01 -4.63 1.70
C ILE A 141 -9.97 -4.66 0.58
N ILE A 142 -8.69 -4.40 0.88
CA ILE A 142 -7.63 -4.41 -0.14
C ILE A 142 -7.27 -5.82 -0.62
N ILE A 143 -7.48 -6.86 0.18
CA ILE A 143 -7.40 -8.26 -0.30
C ILE A 143 -8.51 -8.50 -1.32
N GLY A 144 -9.76 -8.18 -0.99
CA GLY A 144 -10.90 -8.32 -1.89
C GLY A 144 -10.76 -7.52 -3.19
N ALA A 145 -10.14 -6.35 -3.12
CA ALA A 145 -9.83 -5.52 -4.30
C ALA A 145 -8.62 -6.01 -5.12
N GLY A 146 -7.90 -7.04 -4.68
CA GLY A 146 -6.71 -7.56 -5.40
C GLY A 146 -5.40 -6.82 -5.12
N HIS A 147 -5.38 -5.84 -4.22
CA HIS A 147 -4.19 -5.02 -3.92
C HIS A 147 -3.17 -5.74 -3.02
N ILE A 148 -2.74 -6.93 -3.41
CA ILE A 148 -1.92 -7.84 -2.58
C ILE A 148 -0.52 -7.26 -2.29
N TRP A 149 0.11 -6.56 -3.24
CA TRP A 149 1.41 -5.94 -3.03
C TRP A 149 1.38 -4.83 -1.97
N LYS A 150 0.31 -4.04 -1.96
CA LYS A 150 0.03 -3.05 -0.92
C LYS A 150 -0.12 -3.69 0.45
N PHE A 151 -0.83 -4.81 0.49
CA PHE A 151 -1.03 -5.60 1.71
C PHE A 151 0.30 -6.12 2.27
N TYR A 152 1.16 -6.73 1.45
CA TYR A 152 2.48 -7.21 1.88
C TYR A 152 3.34 -6.08 2.44
N THR A 153 3.38 -4.93 1.76
CA THR A 153 4.12 -3.76 2.27
C THR A 153 3.66 -3.38 3.68
N LEU A 154 2.34 -3.29 3.90
CA LEU A 154 1.77 -2.96 5.21
C LEU A 154 2.07 -4.02 6.27
N ALA A 155 2.09 -5.30 5.93
CA ALA A 155 2.41 -6.39 6.85
C ALA A 155 3.87 -6.36 7.34
N TYR A 156 4.81 -5.86 6.52
CA TYR A 156 6.24 -5.80 6.87
C TYR A 156 6.64 -4.50 7.58
N ILE A 157 5.79 -3.48 7.60
CA ILE A 157 6.06 -2.21 8.30
C ILE A 157 6.17 -2.40 9.83
N PRO A 158 5.24 -3.06 10.54
CA PRO A 158 5.34 -3.22 11.99
C PRO A 158 6.63 -3.90 12.46
N PRO A 159 7.13 -5.00 11.85
CA PRO A 159 8.40 -5.58 12.25
C PRO A 159 9.61 -4.70 11.87
N THR A 160 9.54 -3.87 10.81
CA THR A 160 10.56 -2.85 10.52
C THR A 160 10.63 -1.83 11.67
N ILE A 161 9.47 -1.34 12.14
CA ILE A 161 9.39 -0.42 13.31
C ILE A 161 9.84 -1.14 14.59
N ALA A 162 9.60 -2.45 14.74
CA ALA A 162 10.13 -3.23 15.85
C ALA A 162 11.66 -3.21 15.88
N GLY A 163 12.33 -3.33 14.72
CA GLY A 163 13.76 -3.16 14.58
C GLY A 163 14.23 -1.79 15.07
N MET A 164 13.53 -0.71 14.67
CA MET A 164 13.79 0.66 15.14
C MET A 164 13.67 0.76 16.68
N VAL A 165 12.58 0.24 17.25
CA VAL A 165 12.37 0.22 18.71
C VAL A 165 13.51 -0.49 19.43
N LEU A 166 13.96 -1.65 18.92
CA LEU A 166 15.09 -2.39 19.50
C LEU A 166 16.39 -1.60 19.43
N CYS A 167 16.64 -0.86 18.34
CA CYS A 167 17.81 0.03 18.23
C CYS A 167 17.79 1.11 19.31
N TYR A 168 16.68 1.80 19.52
CA TYR A 168 16.54 2.82 20.57
C TYR A 168 16.56 2.25 21.99
N ARG A 169 16.31 0.93 22.14
CA ARG A 169 16.43 0.20 23.41
C ARG A 169 17.82 -0.41 23.64
N GLY A 170 18.79 -0.10 22.77
CA GLY A 170 20.17 -0.58 22.88
C GLY A 170 20.40 -2.04 22.47
N ARG A 171 19.37 -2.71 21.89
CA ARG A 171 19.50 -4.08 21.36
C ARG A 171 19.94 -4.03 19.89
N TYR A 172 21.09 -3.41 19.63
CA TYR A 172 21.53 -3.01 18.30
C TYR A 172 21.62 -4.16 17.28
N GLY A 173 22.16 -5.33 17.65
CA GLY A 173 22.31 -6.46 16.72
C GLY A 173 20.96 -6.99 16.21
N TRP A 174 20.00 -7.23 17.10
CA TRP A 174 18.67 -7.66 16.74
C TRP A 174 17.89 -6.55 16.02
N GLY A 175 18.07 -5.29 16.45
CA GLY A 175 17.48 -4.14 15.79
C GLY A 175 17.96 -4.00 14.34
N LEU A 176 19.29 -4.11 14.11
CA LEU A 176 19.88 -4.08 12.77
C LEU A 176 19.35 -5.22 11.90
N LEU A 177 19.35 -6.46 12.40
CA LEU A 177 18.86 -7.61 11.64
C LEU A 177 17.40 -7.46 11.26
N LEU A 178 16.51 -7.16 12.24
CA LEU A 178 15.07 -7.00 11.97
C LEU A 178 14.83 -5.90 10.95
N THR A 179 15.44 -4.74 11.14
CA THR A 179 15.30 -3.62 10.20
C THR A 179 15.74 -4.01 8.80
N SER A 180 16.92 -4.65 8.65
CA SER A 180 17.45 -5.03 7.33
C SER A 180 16.54 -6.01 6.61
N VAL A 181 16.08 -7.06 7.30
CA VAL A 181 15.20 -8.08 6.71
C VAL A 181 13.86 -7.48 6.31
N PHE A 182 13.17 -6.82 7.25
CA PHE A 182 11.80 -6.37 7.00
C PHE A 182 11.74 -5.10 6.12
N MET A 183 12.75 -4.25 6.14
CA MET A 183 12.89 -3.19 5.14
C MET A 183 13.09 -3.78 3.74
N ALA A 184 13.90 -4.83 3.61
CA ALA A 184 14.08 -5.49 2.32
C ALA A 184 12.78 -6.12 1.81
N LEU A 185 12.01 -6.82 2.66
CA LEU A 185 10.72 -7.41 2.31
C LEU A 185 9.65 -6.35 2.00
N GLN A 186 9.65 -5.26 2.76
CA GLN A 186 8.76 -4.12 2.57
C GLN A 186 8.95 -3.48 1.17
N ILE A 187 10.21 -3.30 0.74
CA ILE A 187 10.52 -2.74 -0.57
C ILE A 187 10.28 -3.78 -1.68
N LEU A 188 10.59 -5.06 -1.44
CA LEU A 188 10.30 -6.16 -2.36
C LEU A 188 8.83 -6.17 -2.79
N SER A 189 7.92 -5.81 -1.89
CA SER A 189 6.48 -5.71 -2.15
C SER A 189 6.10 -4.56 -3.10
N ASN A 190 7.05 -3.78 -3.57
CA ASN A 190 6.94 -2.77 -4.64
C ASN A 190 5.81 -1.73 -4.48
N HIS A 191 5.41 -1.39 -3.24
CA HIS A 191 4.41 -0.36 -2.98
C HIS A 191 5.01 0.81 -2.20
N VAL A 192 5.77 1.65 -2.91
CA VAL A 192 6.59 2.75 -2.34
C VAL A 192 5.75 3.74 -1.54
N GLN A 193 4.52 4.03 -1.96
CA GLN A 193 3.60 4.96 -1.29
C GLN A 193 3.37 4.62 0.19
N MET A 194 3.16 3.35 0.52
CA MET A 194 2.95 2.93 1.91
C MET A 194 4.22 3.10 2.74
N SER A 195 5.37 2.74 2.18
CA SER A 195 6.68 2.95 2.83
C SER A 195 6.95 4.43 3.10
N TYR A 196 6.62 5.29 2.15
CA TYR A 196 6.74 6.74 2.25
C TYR A 196 5.86 7.29 3.38
N TYR A 197 4.60 6.90 3.47
CA TYR A 197 3.70 7.34 4.54
C TYR A 197 4.21 6.93 5.94
N PHE A 198 4.71 5.73 6.08
CA PHE A 198 5.23 5.27 7.36
C PHE A 198 6.61 5.84 7.72
N ALA A 199 7.34 6.44 6.78
CA ALA A 199 8.55 7.21 7.12
C ALA A 199 8.22 8.39 8.06
N PHE A 200 7.09 9.07 7.88
CA PHE A 200 6.63 10.13 8.80
C PHE A 200 6.32 9.57 10.19
N VAL A 201 5.67 8.41 10.29
CA VAL A 201 5.40 7.74 11.57
C VAL A 201 6.72 7.40 12.28
N MET A 202 7.66 6.80 11.56
CA MET A 202 8.98 6.44 12.10
C MET A 202 9.76 7.66 12.56
N ALA A 203 9.70 8.78 11.83
CA ALA A 203 10.33 10.04 12.22
C ALA A 203 9.71 10.61 13.51
N LEU A 204 8.38 10.66 13.63
CA LEU A 204 7.68 11.10 14.84
C LEU A 204 7.99 10.20 16.05
N MET A 205 8.03 8.88 15.85
CA MET A 205 8.41 7.94 16.91
C MET A 205 9.87 8.10 17.33
N ALA A 206 10.80 8.31 16.39
CA ALA A 206 12.19 8.58 16.68
C ALA A 206 12.37 9.86 17.51
N LEU A 207 11.64 10.91 17.16
CA LEU A 207 11.59 12.16 17.94
C LEU A 207 11.03 11.92 19.35
N ALA A 208 9.98 11.10 19.47
CA ALA A 208 9.41 10.73 20.77
C ALA A 208 10.44 9.98 21.65
N PHE A 209 11.26 9.10 21.08
CA PHE A 209 12.36 8.45 21.80
C PHE A 209 13.40 9.45 22.27
N LEU A 210 13.75 10.45 21.45
CA LEU A 210 14.68 11.53 21.84
C LEU A 210 14.11 12.34 23.01
N VAL A 211 12.89 12.87 22.86
CA VAL A 211 12.23 13.68 23.91
C VAL A 211 12.09 12.88 25.20
N GLY A 212 11.68 11.60 25.10
CA GLY A 212 11.55 10.71 26.25
C GLY A 212 12.87 10.45 26.98
N SER A 213 13.97 10.39 26.25
CA SER A 213 15.31 10.18 26.87
C SER A 213 15.84 11.46 27.53
N LEU A 214 15.49 12.63 27.00
CA LEU A 214 15.87 13.94 27.57
C LEU A 214 15.04 14.30 28.81
N SER A 215 13.79 13.85 28.89
CA SER A 215 12.83 14.20 29.95
C SER A 215 13.03 13.40 31.25
N LYS A 216 13.98 12.45 31.33
CA LYS A 216 14.23 11.67 32.55
C LYS A 216 15.00 12.49 33.57
N PRO A 217 14.52 12.68 34.83
CA PRO A 217 15.28 13.33 35.88
C PRO A 217 16.53 12.51 36.23
N LEU A 218 17.62 13.21 36.52
CA LEU A 218 18.84 12.61 37.09
C LEU A 218 18.48 11.90 38.40
N SER A 219 18.58 10.56 38.42
CA SER A 219 18.60 9.84 39.69
C SER A 219 19.90 10.25 40.41
N SER A 220 19.80 10.92 41.54
CA SER A 220 20.90 11.23 42.44
C SER A 220 21.70 9.96 42.72
N SER A 221 23.01 9.98 42.39
CA SER A 221 23.97 8.92 42.81
C SER A 221 23.81 8.59 44.28
N PRO A 222 23.76 7.31 44.64
CA PRO A 222 24.00 6.93 46.03
C PRO A 222 25.48 7.16 46.36
N ARG A 223 25.76 8.05 47.32
CA ARG A 223 27.07 8.09 47.99
C ARG A 223 27.29 6.77 48.72
N GLY A 224 28.41 6.22 48.53
CA GLY A 224 29.06 5.02 48.98
C GLY A 224 28.54 4.29 50.25
N GLY A 225 28.65 2.99 50.16
CA GLY A 225 28.71 2.12 51.35
C GLY A 225 27.85 0.86 51.23
N GLY A 226 28.46 -0.28 51.01
CA GLY A 226 28.05 -1.57 51.55
C GLY A 226 26.92 -2.34 50.90
N ASP A 227 27.29 -3.43 50.34
CA ASP A 227 26.55 -4.68 50.03
C ASP A 227 25.11 -4.81 50.55
N SER A 228 24.18 -4.96 49.56
CA SER A 228 23.16 -6.03 49.63
C SER A 228 22.35 -6.04 48.30
N ILE A 229 22.35 -7.20 47.67
CA ILE A 229 21.56 -7.56 46.48
C ILE A 229 20.10 -7.73 46.90
N SER A 230 19.22 -6.87 46.45
CA SER A 230 17.81 -7.19 46.33
C SER A 230 17.21 -6.63 45.06
N SER A 231 16.77 -7.54 44.21
CA SER A 231 16.09 -7.30 42.93
C SER A 231 14.72 -6.69 43.13
N SER A 232 14.47 -5.47 42.69
CA SER A 232 13.12 -5.02 42.35
C SER A 232 13.06 -4.62 40.87
N LYS A 233 12.45 -5.52 40.09
CA LYS A 233 12.03 -5.26 38.73
C LYS A 233 10.73 -4.47 38.76
N ASN A 234 10.75 -3.18 38.55
CA ASN A 234 9.61 -2.43 38.03
C ASN A 234 10.12 -1.19 37.30
N GLU A 235 10.38 -1.35 36.02
CA GLU A 235 10.64 -0.24 35.12
C GLU A 235 9.44 -0.01 34.21
N SER A 236 8.91 1.19 34.27
CA SER A 236 7.81 1.68 33.41
C SER A 236 8.26 1.76 31.95
N ILE A 237 7.31 1.54 31.05
CA ILE A 237 7.51 1.60 29.57
C ILE A 237 8.11 2.95 29.18
N GLY A 238 9.29 2.92 28.62
CA GLY A 238 10.03 4.09 28.14
C GLY A 238 11.42 4.25 28.73
N SER A 239 11.84 3.38 29.66
CA SER A 239 13.15 3.50 30.28
C SER A 239 14.13 2.39 29.87
N ALA A 240 14.87 2.62 28.77
CA ALA A 240 16.15 1.92 28.58
C ALA A 240 17.14 2.45 29.62
N ALA A 241 17.68 1.60 30.49
CA ALA A 241 18.74 1.96 31.40
C ALA A 241 19.99 2.33 30.59
N LEU A 242 20.46 3.57 30.76
CA LEU A 242 21.73 4.05 30.21
C LEU A 242 22.84 3.78 31.23
N PRO A 243 24.03 3.38 30.83
CA PRO A 243 25.19 3.31 31.72
C PRO A 243 25.57 4.72 32.22
N PRO A 244 26.05 4.86 33.47
CA PRO A 244 26.36 6.16 34.05
C PRO A 244 27.73 6.64 33.59
N THR A 245 27.73 7.63 32.66
CA THR A 245 28.96 8.43 32.45
C THR A 245 28.54 9.82 31.93
N GLY A 246 28.80 10.82 32.70
CA GLY A 246 29.06 12.22 32.35
C GLY A 246 27.97 12.98 31.57
N GLY A 247 27.26 13.89 32.23
CA GLY A 247 26.36 14.86 31.57
C GLY A 247 25.06 14.25 31.03
N ALA A 248 24.02 14.19 31.84
CA ALA A 248 22.79 13.44 31.55
C ALA A 248 22.17 13.72 30.15
N GLY A 249 22.22 14.96 29.66
CA GLY A 249 21.72 15.31 28.34
C GLY A 249 22.59 14.81 27.19
N ARG A 250 23.90 14.86 27.32
CA ARG A 250 24.83 14.36 26.27
C ARG A 250 24.77 12.85 26.09
N GLY A 251 24.67 12.10 27.20
CA GLY A 251 24.57 10.63 27.15
C GLY A 251 23.29 10.16 26.47
N ALA A 252 22.15 10.83 26.73
CA ALA A 252 20.86 10.54 26.10
C ALA A 252 20.89 10.78 24.58
N VAL A 253 21.42 11.92 24.14
CA VAL A 253 21.57 12.24 22.72
C VAL A 253 22.51 11.26 22.01
N VAL A 254 23.66 10.91 22.61
CA VAL A 254 24.60 9.92 22.04
C VAL A 254 23.94 8.54 21.88
N HIS A 255 23.17 8.11 22.87
CA HIS A 255 22.44 6.84 22.78
C HIS A 255 21.38 6.87 21.66
N TRP A 256 20.62 7.96 21.56
CA TRP A 256 19.65 8.16 20.49
C TRP A 256 20.34 8.19 19.11
N LEU A 257 21.45 8.92 18.95
CA LEU A 257 22.23 8.96 17.71
C LEU A 257 22.74 7.57 17.31
N LYS A 258 23.25 6.78 18.27
CA LYS A 258 23.66 5.38 18.01
C LYS A 258 22.48 4.53 17.54
N GLY A 259 21.33 4.64 18.20
CA GLY A 259 20.11 3.93 17.79
C GLY A 259 19.69 4.31 16.38
N THR A 260 19.68 5.62 16.06
CA THR A 260 19.36 6.16 14.74
C THR A 260 20.36 5.67 13.68
N ALA A 261 21.66 5.70 13.96
CA ALA A 261 22.68 5.25 13.03
C ALA A 261 22.56 3.75 12.69
N VAL A 262 22.30 2.92 13.71
CA VAL A 262 22.10 1.47 13.50
C VAL A 262 20.81 1.19 12.74
N PHE A 263 19.72 1.89 13.05
CA PHE A 263 18.47 1.79 12.31
C PHE A 263 18.66 2.20 10.85
N ALA A 264 19.30 3.36 10.62
CA ALA A 264 19.60 3.85 9.27
C ALA A 264 20.46 2.86 8.48
N LEU A 265 21.47 2.27 9.12
CA LEU A 265 22.29 1.22 8.49
C LEU A 265 21.43 0.01 8.08
N GLY A 266 20.50 -0.41 8.94
CA GLY A 266 19.55 -1.48 8.63
C GLY A 266 18.66 -1.14 7.44
N CYS A 267 18.15 0.11 7.37
CA CYS A 267 17.40 0.60 6.22
C CYS A 267 18.25 0.59 4.94
N ILE A 268 19.49 1.07 5.01
CA ILE A 268 20.41 1.08 3.86
C ILE A 268 20.66 -0.34 3.32
N ILE A 269 20.90 -1.32 4.21
CA ILE A 269 21.06 -2.72 3.79
C ILE A 269 19.80 -3.24 3.11
N GLY A 270 18.62 -3.01 3.71
CA GLY A 270 17.33 -3.44 3.14
C GLY A 270 17.04 -2.79 1.79
N ILE A 271 17.33 -1.49 1.64
CA ILE A 271 17.23 -0.73 0.39
C ILE A 271 18.20 -1.29 -0.66
N ALA A 272 19.46 -1.52 -0.28
CA ALA A 272 20.49 -2.02 -1.19
C ALA A 272 20.19 -3.42 -1.74
N ILE A 273 19.53 -4.30 -0.98
CA ILE A 273 19.07 -5.61 -1.46
C ILE A 273 18.07 -5.46 -2.62
N ASN A 274 17.32 -4.36 -2.67
CA ASN A 274 16.36 -4.05 -3.72
C ASN A 274 16.88 -2.99 -4.70
N ALA A 275 18.18 -2.82 -4.83
CA ALA A 275 18.78 -1.77 -5.66
C ALA A 275 18.28 -1.79 -7.09
N SER A 276 18.18 -2.97 -7.72
CA SER A 276 17.69 -3.13 -9.09
C SER A 276 16.23 -2.66 -9.22
N ASN A 277 15.35 -3.10 -8.32
CA ASN A 277 13.95 -2.72 -8.35
C ASN A 277 13.77 -1.20 -8.18
N LEU A 278 14.45 -0.61 -7.19
CA LEU A 278 14.32 0.82 -6.89
C LEU A 278 14.92 1.69 -7.99
N PHE A 279 16.10 1.33 -8.50
CA PHE A 279 16.77 2.10 -9.53
C PHE A 279 15.95 2.13 -10.84
N HIS A 280 15.51 0.95 -11.31
CA HIS A 280 14.75 0.89 -12.55
C HIS A 280 13.33 1.49 -12.38
N THR A 281 12.73 1.39 -11.19
CA THR A 281 11.49 2.11 -10.88
C THR A 281 11.68 3.63 -10.94
N TRP A 282 12.78 4.13 -10.37
CA TRP A 282 13.12 5.56 -10.41
C TRP A 282 13.42 6.06 -11.82
N GLU A 283 14.22 5.31 -12.59
CA GLU A 283 14.53 5.62 -13.99
C GLU A 283 13.25 5.65 -14.83
N TYR A 284 12.45 4.58 -14.74
CA TYR A 284 11.18 4.46 -15.45
C TYR A 284 10.16 5.55 -15.07
N SER A 285 10.15 5.98 -13.81
CA SER A 285 9.22 7.02 -13.35
C SER A 285 9.38 8.34 -14.10
N LYS A 286 10.56 8.64 -14.63
CA LYS A 286 10.84 9.87 -15.40
C LYS A 286 10.16 9.84 -16.77
N GLU A 287 10.10 8.67 -17.39
CA GLU A 287 9.52 8.46 -18.72
C GLU A 287 8.01 8.13 -18.66
N SER A 288 7.50 7.81 -17.47
CA SER A 288 6.10 7.42 -17.28
C SER A 288 5.21 8.62 -16.98
N MET A 289 3.88 8.37 -16.87
CA MET A 289 2.88 9.35 -16.42
C MET A 289 3.23 10.04 -15.08
N ARG A 290 4.19 9.53 -14.31
CA ARG A 290 4.67 10.12 -13.06
C ARG A 290 5.83 11.11 -13.26
N GLY A 291 6.38 11.19 -14.46
CA GLY A 291 7.36 12.17 -14.87
C GLY A 291 6.72 13.49 -15.34
N LYS A 292 7.54 14.50 -15.55
CA LYS A 292 7.09 15.79 -16.10
C LYS A 292 6.83 15.63 -17.59
N SER A 293 5.74 16.22 -18.10
CA SER A 293 5.53 16.35 -19.54
C SER A 293 6.56 17.29 -20.15
N GLU A 294 7.00 16.98 -21.36
CA GLU A 294 7.82 17.88 -22.18
C GLU A 294 6.95 18.86 -22.99
N LEU A 295 5.62 18.64 -23.07
CA LEU A 295 4.69 19.56 -23.72
C LEU A 295 4.55 20.86 -22.90
N THR A 296 4.63 21.99 -23.57
CA THR A 296 4.48 23.33 -22.99
C THR A 296 3.08 23.89 -23.18
N GLN A 297 2.45 23.55 -24.33
CA GLN A 297 1.06 23.90 -24.61
C GLN A 297 0.13 22.85 -23.98
N GLN A 298 -0.19 23.05 -22.74
CA GLN A 298 -1.13 22.18 -22.08
C GLN A 298 -2.55 22.69 -22.33
N THR A 299 -3.38 21.86 -22.94
CA THR A 299 -4.82 22.08 -23.13
C THR A 299 -5.60 22.05 -21.82
N LYS A 300 -4.95 21.75 -20.70
CA LYS A 300 -5.54 21.57 -19.37
C LYS A 300 -5.30 22.78 -18.49
N ASP A 301 -6.23 22.99 -17.53
CA ASP A 301 -6.18 24.07 -16.55
C ASP A 301 -4.84 24.08 -15.78
N PRO A 302 -4.03 25.16 -15.89
CA PRO A 302 -2.74 25.25 -15.19
C PRO A 302 -2.87 25.14 -13.67
N SER A 303 -4.03 25.47 -13.09
CA SER A 303 -4.28 25.38 -11.66
C SER A 303 -4.38 23.94 -11.17
N ASN A 304 -4.70 22.99 -12.06
CA ASN A 304 -4.80 21.57 -11.74
C ASN A 304 -3.45 20.84 -11.74
N GLN A 305 -2.36 21.50 -12.12
CA GLN A 305 -1.07 20.85 -12.24
C GLN A 305 -0.22 20.97 -10.99
N THR A 306 0.51 19.90 -10.67
CA THR A 306 1.59 19.93 -9.69
C THR A 306 2.92 20.25 -10.34
N SER A 307 3.92 20.65 -9.54
CA SER A 307 5.21 21.11 -10.06
C SER A 307 5.99 20.05 -10.86
N SER A 308 5.76 18.77 -10.59
CA SER A 308 6.56 17.68 -11.18
C SER A 308 5.89 16.31 -11.11
N GLY A 309 4.59 16.23 -10.85
CA GLY A 309 3.89 14.99 -10.58
C GLY A 309 2.61 14.78 -11.38
N LEU A 310 1.66 14.19 -10.70
CA LEU A 310 0.32 13.92 -11.21
C LEU A 310 -0.55 15.18 -11.10
N GLU A 311 -1.66 15.22 -11.83
CA GLU A 311 -2.66 16.30 -11.72
C GLU A 311 -3.36 16.27 -10.35
N ARG A 312 -3.71 17.43 -9.79
CA ARG A 312 -4.34 17.57 -8.47
C ARG A 312 -5.65 16.80 -8.39
N ASP A 313 -6.51 16.90 -9.40
CA ASP A 313 -7.78 16.18 -9.48
C ASP A 313 -7.58 14.67 -9.50
N TYR A 314 -6.56 14.20 -10.25
CA TYR A 314 -6.23 12.78 -10.29
C TYR A 314 -5.68 12.26 -8.97
N ILE A 315 -4.85 13.04 -8.28
CA ILE A 315 -4.32 12.71 -6.95
C ILE A 315 -5.46 12.62 -5.93
N THR A 316 -6.38 13.59 -5.96
CA THR A 316 -7.43 13.78 -4.98
C THR A 316 -8.77 13.15 -5.35
N ALA A 317 -8.85 12.45 -6.49
CA ALA A 317 -10.09 11.80 -6.94
C ALA A 317 -10.70 10.91 -5.85
N TRP A 318 -9.88 10.12 -5.16
CA TRP A 318 -10.26 9.32 -4.00
C TRP A 318 -9.92 10.05 -2.70
N SER A 319 -10.72 11.06 -2.37
CA SER A 319 -10.64 11.81 -1.11
C SER A 319 -11.71 11.34 -0.14
N TYR A 320 -11.31 11.14 1.10
CA TYR A 320 -12.22 10.73 2.17
C TYR A 320 -13.11 11.90 2.59
N GLY A 321 -14.40 11.67 2.73
CA GLY A 321 -15.31 12.69 3.23
C GLY A 321 -15.04 13.01 4.71
N ILE A 322 -15.18 14.27 5.11
CA ILE A 322 -15.00 14.65 6.52
C ILE A 322 -15.96 13.84 7.41
N GLY A 323 -17.21 13.69 7.01
CA GLY A 323 -18.20 12.87 7.70
C GLY A 323 -17.90 11.36 7.66
N GLU A 324 -17.17 10.88 6.66
CA GLU A 324 -16.73 9.48 6.56
C GLU A 324 -15.71 9.10 7.65
N THR A 325 -15.02 10.07 8.27
CA THR A 325 -14.08 9.83 9.37
C THR A 325 -14.72 9.07 10.53
N TRP A 326 -16.01 9.20 10.72
CA TRP A 326 -16.75 8.43 11.71
C TRP A 326 -16.78 6.92 11.44
N SER A 327 -16.43 6.48 10.21
CA SER A 327 -16.32 5.05 9.91
C SER A 327 -15.26 4.34 10.75
N LEU A 328 -14.23 5.04 11.21
CA LEU A 328 -13.25 4.50 12.16
C LEU A 328 -13.90 3.95 13.44
N LEU A 329 -15.07 4.49 13.82
CA LEU A 329 -15.86 4.12 15.00
C LEU A 329 -17.15 3.36 14.64
N ILE A 330 -17.82 3.73 13.56
CA ILE A 330 -19.11 3.16 13.10
C ILE A 330 -19.00 2.78 11.63
N PRO A 331 -18.92 1.48 11.26
CA PRO A 331 -18.53 1.04 9.92
C PRO A 331 -19.31 1.69 8.78
N ASN A 332 -20.63 1.64 8.83
CA ASN A 332 -21.50 2.10 7.73
C ASN A 332 -22.03 3.52 7.90
N VAL A 333 -21.26 4.44 8.48
CA VAL A 333 -21.66 5.84 8.64
C VAL A 333 -21.99 6.54 7.31
N LYS A 334 -21.31 6.15 6.24
CA LYS A 334 -21.56 6.56 4.84
C LYS A 334 -21.76 5.34 3.93
N GLY A 335 -22.26 4.26 4.48
CA GLY A 335 -22.55 3.01 3.80
C GLY A 335 -21.39 2.06 3.68
N GLY A 336 -21.63 0.98 2.97
CA GLY A 336 -20.68 -0.11 2.78
C GLY A 336 -19.80 0.04 1.54
N ALA A 337 -19.64 -1.06 0.79
CA ALA A 337 -18.96 -1.06 -0.51
C ALA A 337 -19.86 -0.46 -1.61
N SER A 338 -19.28 -0.07 -2.75
CA SER A 338 -20.00 0.32 -3.97
C SER A 338 -20.61 -0.88 -4.69
N GLN A 339 -21.25 -1.77 -3.93
CA GLN A 339 -22.01 -2.92 -4.41
C GLN A 339 -23.51 -2.61 -4.43
N PRO A 340 -24.32 -3.34 -5.22
CA PRO A 340 -25.77 -3.10 -5.26
C PRO A 340 -26.43 -3.06 -3.89
N LEU A 341 -27.30 -2.09 -3.67
CA LEU A 341 -28.01 -1.91 -2.39
C LEU A 341 -28.86 -3.13 -2.02
N THR A 342 -29.34 -3.86 -3.04
CA THR A 342 -30.11 -5.11 -2.87
C THR A 342 -29.34 -6.23 -2.15
N GLN A 343 -28.02 -6.16 -2.08
CA GLN A 343 -27.21 -7.11 -1.32
C GLN A 343 -27.22 -6.82 0.20
N SER A 344 -27.69 -5.65 0.63
CA SER A 344 -27.77 -5.32 2.05
C SER A 344 -29.11 -5.81 2.64
N SER A 345 -29.06 -6.89 3.42
CA SER A 345 -30.24 -7.43 4.10
C SER A 345 -30.90 -6.42 5.05
N THR A 346 -30.13 -5.53 5.66
CA THR A 346 -30.64 -4.50 6.57
C THR A 346 -31.38 -3.41 5.79
N ALA A 347 -30.86 -2.97 4.65
CA ALA A 347 -31.50 -2.01 3.77
C ALA A 347 -32.79 -2.60 3.21
N MET A 348 -32.75 -3.83 2.70
CA MET A 348 -33.89 -4.49 2.05
C MET A 348 -35.08 -4.74 2.98
N LYS A 349 -34.87 -4.80 4.30
CA LYS A 349 -36.00 -4.82 5.27
C LYS A 349 -36.85 -3.56 5.25
N LYS A 350 -36.36 -2.46 4.73
CA LYS A 350 -37.03 -1.16 4.59
C LYS A 350 -37.36 -0.80 3.16
N ALA A 351 -36.97 -1.63 2.20
CA ALA A 351 -37.21 -1.41 0.78
C ALA A 351 -38.71 -1.54 0.43
N ASP A 352 -39.19 -0.63 -0.38
CA ASP A 352 -40.47 -0.82 -1.09
C ASP A 352 -40.20 -1.75 -2.29
N PRO A 353 -40.85 -2.92 -2.37
CA PRO A 353 -40.64 -3.88 -3.44
C PRO A 353 -40.89 -3.31 -4.85
N THR A 354 -41.75 -2.28 -4.96
CA THR A 354 -42.08 -1.61 -6.23
C THR A 354 -40.85 -1.03 -6.92
N TYR A 355 -39.83 -0.58 -6.14
CA TYR A 355 -38.65 0.11 -6.66
C TYR A 355 -37.38 -0.80 -6.69
N THR A 356 -37.55 -2.09 -6.50
CA THR A 356 -36.42 -3.04 -6.48
C THR A 356 -35.49 -2.95 -7.71
N PRO A 357 -35.99 -2.78 -8.95
CA PRO A 357 -35.10 -2.61 -10.12
C PRO A 357 -34.20 -1.38 -10.03
N VAL A 358 -34.70 -0.29 -9.44
CA VAL A 358 -33.89 0.91 -9.21
C VAL A 358 -32.79 0.64 -8.17
N TYR A 359 -33.11 -0.08 -7.09
CA TYR A 359 -32.14 -0.40 -6.04
C TYR A 359 -31.03 -1.35 -6.48
N GLN A 360 -31.23 -2.12 -7.55
CA GLN A 360 -30.17 -2.94 -8.16
C GLN A 360 -29.06 -2.10 -8.79
N SER A 361 -29.40 -0.92 -9.30
CA SER A 361 -28.44 0.01 -9.93
C SER A 361 -27.80 0.97 -8.93
N LEU A 362 -28.31 1.07 -7.69
CA LEU A 362 -27.78 1.94 -6.65
C LEU A 362 -26.82 1.20 -5.72
N GLY A 363 -25.74 1.90 -5.31
CA GLY A 363 -24.74 1.36 -4.41
C GLY A 363 -25.12 1.44 -2.93
N GLN A 364 -24.51 0.58 -2.12
CA GLN A 364 -24.61 0.68 -0.66
C GLN A 364 -23.83 1.88 -0.09
N TYR A 365 -22.88 2.43 -0.84
CA TYR A 365 -22.04 3.56 -0.46
C TYR A 365 -22.66 4.89 -0.92
N TRP A 366 -22.65 5.89 -0.03
CA TRP A 366 -23.13 7.26 -0.30
C TRP A 366 -22.19 8.35 0.23
N GLY A 367 -20.87 8.04 0.27
CA GLY A 367 -19.82 8.99 0.66
C GLY A 367 -19.30 9.83 -0.51
N GLU A 368 -18.12 10.44 -0.29
CA GLU A 368 -17.55 11.43 -1.21
C GLU A 368 -16.57 10.83 -2.24
N GLN A 369 -16.19 9.57 -2.09
CA GLN A 369 -15.30 8.90 -3.02
C GLN A 369 -16.07 8.43 -4.26
N PRO A 370 -15.43 8.33 -5.45
CA PRO A 370 -16.10 7.81 -6.65
C PRO A 370 -16.60 6.38 -6.48
N GLY A 371 -15.96 5.61 -5.62
CA GLY A 371 -16.33 4.25 -5.27
C GLY A 371 -15.40 3.71 -4.18
N THR A 372 -15.85 2.68 -3.47
CA THR A 372 -15.08 2.01 -2.42
C THR A 372 -15.43 0.54 -2.33
N SER A 373 -14.45 -0.28 -1.92
CA SER A 373 -14.69 -1.69 -1.59
C SER A 373 -15.12 -1.89 -0.14
N GLY A 374 -15.30 -0.80 0.63
CA GLY A 374 -15.78 -0.80 2.01
C GLY A 374 -15.21 0.34 2.86
N PRO A 375 -15.76 0.58 4.05
CA PRO A 375 -15.30 1.62 4.97
C PRO A 375 -14.06 1.20 5.75
N VAL A 376 -13.22 2.18 6.12
CA VAL A 376 -12.10 1.98 7.05
C VAL A 376 -12.64 1.94 8.48
N TYR A 377 -12.53 0.78 9.14
CA TYR A 377 -13.01 0.55 10.50
C TYR A 377 -11.93 -0.09 11.37
N VAL A 378 -11.60 0.55 12.48
CA VAL A 378 -10.52 0.10 13.38
C VAL A 378 -11.02 -0.65 14.63
N GLY A 379 -12.33 -0.79 14.80
CA GLY A 379 -12.97 -1.39 15.95
C GLY A 379 -13.48 -0.36 16.96
N ALA A 380 -14.77 -0.47 17.35
CA ALA A 380 -15.41 0.51 18.25
C ALA A 380 -14.75 0.56 19.62
N PHE A 381 -14.45 -0.60 20.21
CA PHE A 381 -13.77 -0.66 21.50
C PHE A 381 -12.29 -0.26 21.42
N VAL A 382 -11.65 -0.48 20.27
CA VAL A 382 -10.26 -0.04 20.03
C VAL A 382 -10.18 1.49 20.03
N MET A 383 -11.17 2.15 19.41
CA MET A 383 -11.29 3.61 19.44
C MET A 383 -11.50 4.14 20.87
N PHE A 384 -12.32 3.45 21.69
CA PHE A 384 -12.45 3.79 23.12
C PHE A 384 -11.10 3.72 23.85
N LEU A 385 -10.34 2.64 23.65
CA LEU A 385 -9.02 2.48 24.27
C LEU A 385 -8.01 3.53 23.76
N PHE A 386 -8.08 3.90 22.48
CA PHE A 386 -7.24 4.96 21.92
C PHE A 386 -7.52 6.30 22.60
N ILE A 387 -8.78 6.70 22.71
CA ILE A 387 -9.17 7.95 23.37
C ILE A 387 -8.78 7.91 24.85
N LEU A 388 -9.02 6.80 25.54
CA LEU A 388 -8.55 6.63 26.93
C LEU A 388 -7.03 6.78 27.03
N GLY A 389 -6.28 6.23 26.03
CA GLY A 389 -4.82 6.30 25.96
C GLY A 389 -4.27 7.73 25.89
N LEU A 390 -4.96 8.64 25.23
CA LEU A 390 -4.57 10.05 25.18
C LEU A 390 -4.51 10.68 26.59
N PHE A 391 -5.32 10.22 27.50
CA PHE A 391 -5.38 10.73 28.87
C PHE A 391 -4.44 10.00 29.84
N ILE A 392 -4.36 8.66 29.77
CA ILE A 392 -3.67 7.86 30.78
C ILE A 392 -2.24 7.48 30.43
N VAL A 393 -1.91 7.29 29.12
CA VAL A 393 -0.55 6.92 28.69
C VAL A 393 0.41 8.10 28.92
N LYS A 394 1.53 7.80 29.54
CA LYS A 394 2.55 8.81 29.86
C LYS A 394 3.65 8.86 28.81
N GLY A 395 4.33 9.99 28.73
CA GLY A 395 5.48 10.20 27.88
C GLY A 395 5.14 10.68 26.45
N PRO A 396 6.18 10.97 25.64
CA PRO A 396 6.04 11.63 24.34
C PRO A 396 5.50 10.71 23.25
N MET A 397 5.59 9.38 23.40
CA MET A 397 5.14 8.41 22.39
C MET A 397 3.65 8.58 22.06
N LYS A 398 2.79 8.85 23.05
CA LYS A 398 1.36 9.10 22.81
C LYS A 398 1.12 10.28 21.88
N TRP A 399 1.92 11.33 22.01
CA TRP A 399 1.79 12.52 21.18
C TRP A 399 2.27 12.26 19.74
N ALA A 400 3.34 11.48 19.57
CA ALA A 400 3.78 11.05 18.24
C ALA A 400 2.69 10.25 17.52
N LEU A 401 2.07 9.30 18.21
CA LEU A 401 0.99 8.48 17.65
C LEU A 401 -0.26 9.32 17.39
N PHE A 402 -0.62 10.23 18.29
CA PHE A 402 -1.77 11.13 18.12
C PHE A 402 -1.58 12.07 16.93
N ILE A 403 -0.40 12.74 16.83
CA ILE A 403 -0.08 13.65 15.72
C ILE A 403 -0.12 12.88 14.39
N ALA A 404 0.46 11.67 14.34
CA ALA A 404 0.41 10.84 13.14
C ALA A 404 -1.04 10.45 12.76
N THR A 405 -1.89 10.14 13.74
CA THR A 405 -3.32 9.86 13.52
C THR A 405 -4.05 11.06 12.92
N VAL A 406 -3.91 12.23 13.54
CA VAL A 406 -4.57 13.48 13.08
C VAL A 406 -4.07 13.88 11.69
N LEU A 407 -2.75 13.81 11.47
CA LEU A 407 -2.15 14.08 10.17
C LEU A 407 -2.72 13.16 9.08
N SER A 408 -2.80 11.88 9.36
CA SER A 408 -3.35 10.87 8.44
C SER A 408 -4.81 11.15 8.09
N ILE A 409 -5.65 11.45 9.08
CA ILE A 409 -7.06 11.77 8.88
C ILE A 409 -7.23 13.04 8.03
N THR A 410 -6.53 14.11 8.38
CA THR A 410 -6.68 15.39 7.69
C THR A 410 -6.15 15.36 6.26
N LEU A 411 -5.10 14.59 5.98
CA LEU A 411 -4.59 14.38 4.63
C LEU A 411 -5.48 13.47 3.78
N ALA A 412 -6.18 12.52 4.41
CA ALA A 412 -7.13 11.66 3.71
C ALA A 412 -8.34 12.44 3.16
N TRP A 413 -8.67 13.60 3.75
CA TRP A 413 -9.76 14.45 3.26
C TRP A 413 -9.49 15.04 1.87
N GLY A 414 -8.24 15.17 1.44
CA GLY A 414 -7.85 15.55 0.08
C GLY A 414 -8.61 16.77 -0.45
N LYS A 415 -9.43 16.58 -1.52
CA LYS A 415 -10.24 17.66 -2.12
C LYS A 415 -11.22 18.32 -1.13
N ASN A 416 -11.61 17.63 -0.08
CA ASN A 416 -12.52 18.16 0.94
C ASN A 416 -11.82 19.10 1.93
N PHE A 417 -10.48 19.22 1.84
CA PHE A 417 -9.67 20.19 2.60
C PHE A 417 -8.46 20.64 1.75
N MET A 418 -8.72 21.21 0.55
CA MET A 418 -7.70 21.59 -0.43
C MET A 418 -6.60 22.49 0.11
N PRO A 419 -6.84 23.57 0.91
CA PRO A 419 -5.73 24.41 1.38
C PRO A 419 -4.66 23.67 2.16
N TRP A 420 -5.04 22.61 2.89
CA TRP A 420 -4.11 21.72 3.58
C TRP A 420 -3.43 20.74 2.63
N THR A 421 -4.18 20.21 1.69
CA THR A 421 -3.68 19.27 0.69
C THR A 421 -2.69 19.94 -0.26
N ASP A 422 -2.95 21.17 -0.71
CA ASP A 422 -2.06 21.95 -1.56
C ASP A 422 -0.71 22.23 -0.88
N LEU A 423 -0.71 22.54 0.43
CA LEU A 423 0.53 22.70 1.20
C LEU A 423 1.43 21.46 1.08
N TRP A 424 0.83 20.26 1.07
CA TRP A 424 1.58 19.01 0.94
C TRP A 424 2.00 18.72 -0.49
N LEU A 425 1.14 18.98 -1.45
CA LEU A 425 1.43 18.81 -2.88
C LEU A 425 2.55 19.73 -3.35
N ASP A 426 2.60 20.95 -2.83
CA ASP A 426 3.55 21.96 -3.29
C ASP A 426 4.90 21.92 -2.55
N TYR A 427 4.90 21.56 -1.26
CA TYR A 427 6.10 21.70 -0.42
C TYR A 427 6.67 20.40 0.13
N VAL A 428 5.91 19.30 0.15
CA VAL A 428 6.42 18.03 0.68
C VAL A 428 6.96 17.16 -0.46
N PRO A 429 8.28 16.88 -0.47
CA PRO A 429 8.91 16.15 -1.56
C PRO A 429 8.22 14.82 -1.87
N MET A 430 7.99 14.53 -3.14
CA MET A 430 7.39 13.31 -3.66
C MET A 430 5.91 13.08 -3.31
N TYR A 431 5.25 13.95 -2.54
CA TYR A 431 3.83 13.76 -2.19
C TYR A 431 2.94 13.81 -3.44
N ASP A 432 3.29 14.64 -4.41
CA ASP A 432 2.66 14.81 -5.73
C ASP A 432 2.83 13.61 -6.69
N LYS A 433 3.63 12.60 -6.33
CA LYS A 433 3.85 11.39 -7.13
C LYS A 433 2.82 10.27 -6.85
N PHE A 434 2.01 10.42 -5.80
CA PHE A 434 1.10 9.40 -5.34
C PHE A 434 -0.35 9.82 -5.52
N ARG A 435 -1.20 8.89 -5.90
CA ARG A 435 -2.65 9.09 -6.02
C ARG A 435 -3.40 8.47 -4.84
N THR A 436 -4.71 8.73 -4.76
CA THR A 436 -5.60 8.11 -3.77
C THR A 436 -5.20 8.49 -2.34
N VAL A 437 -5.34 9.78 -2.03
CA VAL A 437 -4.97 10.36 -0.73
C VAL A 437 -5.64 9.66 0.45
N ALA A 438 -6.86 9.12 0.28
CA ALA A 438 -7.56 8.34 1.30
C ALA A 438 -6.73 7.15 1.83
N SER A 439 -5.81 6.60 1.04
CA SER A 439 -4.93 5.49 1.44
C SER A 439 -4.02 5.81 2.63
N ILE A 440 -3.80 7.09 2.97
CA ILE A 440 -2.97 7.49 4.11
C ILE A 440 -3.61 7.12 5.45
N LEU A 441 -4.91 6.79 5.49
CA LEU A 441 -5.60 6.31 6.70
C LEU A 441 -4.97 5.04 7.30
N VAL A 442 -4.16 4.29 6.55
CA VAL A 442 -3.37 3.16 7.08
C VAL A 442 -2.47 3.57 8.27
N ILE A 443 -2.08 4.84 8.36
CA ILE A 443 -1.36 5.37 9.52
C ILE A 443 -2.28 5.38 10.75
N ALA A 444 -3.52 5.86 10.62
CA ALA A 444 -4.49 5.86 11.71
C ALA A 444 -4.80 4.42 12.17
N GLU A 445 -4.95 3.48 11.21
CA GLU A 445 -5.14 2.06 11.52
C GLU A 445 -3.97 1.44 12.29
N PHE A 446 -2.74 1.92 12.11
CA PHE A 446 -1.57 1.50 12.86
C PHE A 446 -1.48 2.18 14.23
N THR A 447 -1.65 3.50 14.28
CA THR A 447 -1.39 4.30 15.48
C THR A 447 -2.50 4.13 16.53
N ILE A 448 -3.75 3.96 16.09
CA ILE A 448 -4.90 3.76 16.98
C ILE A 448 -4.76 2.46 17.79
N PRO A 449 -4.56 1.27 17.18
CA PRO A 449 -4.35 0.03 17.94
C PRO A 449 -3.09 0.06 18.81
N LEU A 450 -2.00 0.68 18.35
CA LEU A 450 -0.78 0.76 19.13
C LEU A 450 -0.99 1.58 20.40
N LEU A 451 -1.63 2.76 20.32
CA LEU A 451 -1.93 3.58 21.49
C LEU A 451 -2.99 2.92 22.39
N ALA A 452 -3.98 2.24 21.81
CA ALA A 452 -4.96 1.44 22.54
C ALA A 452 -4.30 0.34 23.39
N MET A 453 -3.30 -0.35 22.83
CA MET A 453 -2.54 -1.36 23.56
C MET A 453 -1.68 -0.77 24.68
N LEU A 454 -1.08 0.40 24.44
CA LEU A 454 -0.36 1.13 25.48
C LEU A 454 -1.31 1.54 26.63
N ALA A 455 -2.53 1.99 26.30
CA ALA A 455 -3.56 2.29 27.30
C ALA A 455 -3.97 1.06 28.13
N LEU A 456 -4.24 -0.05 27.45
CA LEU A 456 -4.61 -1.30 28.13
C LEU A 456 -3.50 -1.80 29.06
N LYS A 457 -2.23 -1.63 28.66
CA LYS A 457 -1.08 -1.97 29.51
C LYS A 457 -1.06 -1.13 30.77
N GLU A 458 -1.25 0.19 30.68
CA GLU A 458 -1.32 1.09 31.84
C GLU A 458 -2.49 0.71 32.78
N VAL A 459 -3.68 0.40 32.23
CA VAL A 459 -4.83 -0.07 33.04
C VAL A 459 -4.51 -1.33 33.82
N ILE A 460 -3.88 -2.33 33.16
CA ILE A 460 -3.52 -3.61 33.80
C ILE A 460 -2.42 -3.39 34.86
N GLU A 461 -1.43 -2.56 34.60
CA GLU A 461 -0.36 -2.26 35.55
C GLU A 461 -0.90 -1.54 36.79
N MET A 462 -1.80 -0.53 36.64
CA MET A 462 -2.45 0.13 37.77
C MET A 462 -3.26 -0.83 38.63
N THR A 463 -3.96 -1.78 38.01
CA THR A 463 -4.76 -2.78 38.76
C THR A 463 -3.90 -3.79 39.51
N ASN A 464 -2.73 -4.17 38.98
CA ASN A 464 -1.82 -5.12 39.60
C ASN A 464 -1.01 -4.49 40.76
N ASP A 465 -0.61 -3.22 40.69
CA ASP A 465 0.12 -2.49 41.73
C ASP A 465 -0.71 -2.41 43.03
N GLU A 466 -2.03 -2.33 42.91
CA GLU A 466 -2.96 -2.43 44.08
C GLU A 466 -2.90 -3.77 44.76
N SER A 467 -2.70 -4.87 44.01
CA SER A 467 -2.67 -6.22 44.63
C SER A 467 -1.43 -6.42 45.52
N GLY A 468 -0.27 -5.87 45.07
CA GLY A 468 0.97 -5.97 45.84
C GLY A 468 0.99 -5.18 47.14
N ARG A 469 0.22 -4.08 47.21
CA ARG A 469 0.15 -3.25 48.42
C ARG A 469 -0.83 -3.78 49.44
N MET A 470 -2.00 -4.31 49.04
CA MET A 470 -2.95 -4.94 49.98
C MET A 470 -2.36 -6.15 50.67
N THR A 471 -1.57 -6.98 49.95
CA THR A 471 -0.88 -8.13 50.59
C THR A 471 0.21 -7.72 51.56
N ASN A 472 0.90 -6.58 51.30
CA ASN A 472 1.90 -6.04 52.22
C ASN A 472 1.27 -5.33 53.43
N ASP A 473 0.11 -4.69 53.28
CA ASP A 473 -0.63 -4.09 54.41
C ASP A 473 -1.28 -5.15 55.30
N GLU A 474 -1.79 -6.26 54.72
CA GLU A 474 -2.30 -7.38 55.50
C GLU A 474 -1.19 -8.15 56.25
N SER A 475 -0.04 -8.40 55.60
CA SER A 475 1.14 -9.00 56.23
C SER A 475 1.74 -8.08 57.30
N GLY A 476 1.74 -6.75 57.07
CA GLY A 476 2.15 -5.74 58.03
C GLY A 476 1.18 -5.62 59.25
N ARG A 477 -0.11 -5.87 59.06
CA ARG A 477 -1.07 -5.92 60.15
C ARG A 477 -0.92 -7.22 60.96
N MET A 478 -0.75 -8.38 60.36
CA MET A 478 -0.53 -9.64 61.09
C MET A 478 0.76 -9.61 61.93
N THR A 479 1.86 -9.06 61.38
CA THR A 479 3.12 -8.93 62.16
C THR A 479 3.04 -7.86 63.26
N ASN A 480 2.18 -6.86 63.15
CA ASN A 480 1.96 -5.87 64.23
C ASN A 480 1.01 -6.40 65.33
N ASP A 481 0.04 -7.25 64.99
CA ASP A 481 -0.84 -7.87 65.99
C ASP A 481 -0.13 -8.99 66.77
N GLU A 482 0.75 -9.81 66.13
CA GLU A 482 1.61 -10.74 66.82
C GLU A 482 2.63 -10.04 67.77
N SER A 483 3.20 -8.91 67.32
CA SER A 483 4.11 -8.11 68.15
C SER A 483 3.42 -7.37 69.29
N ARG A 484 2.12 -7.05 69.17
CA ARG A 484 1.29 -6.52 70.30
C ARG A 484 0.88 -7.54 71.29
N SER A 485 0.60 -8.78 70.87
CA SER A 485 0.33 -9.91 71.77
C SER A 485 1.57 -10.26 72.63
N ALA A 486 2.76 -10.27 72.02
CA ALA A 486 4.01 -10.58 72.78
C ALA A 486 4.42 -9.45 73.72
N ARG A 487 4.02 -8.16 73.46
CA ARG A 487 4.32 -7.04 74.38
C ARG A 487 3.37 -6.89 75.59
N ASN A 488 2.22 -7.52 75.56
CA ASN A 488 1.29 -7.46 76.65
C ASN A 488 1.63 -8.47 77.80
N ASP A 489 2.45 -9.46 77.51
CA ASP A 489 2.91 -10.40 78.57
C ASP A 489 4.18 -9.98 79.31
N GLU A 490 4.97 -9.01 78.79
CA GLU A 490 6.19 -8.45 79.43
C GLU A 490 5.93 -7.20 80.23
N SER A 491 4.74 -6.59 80.27
CA SER A 491 4.45 -5.34 81.00
C SER A 491 4.02 -5.49 82.45
N LYS A 492 4.13 -6.70 83.03
CA LYS A 492 3.80 -6.93 84.47
C LYS A 492 5.00 -7.04 85.43
N LEU A 493 6.21 -6.82 84.94
CA LEU A 493 7.37 -6.93 85.83
C LEU A 493 8.40 -5.84 85.55
N ALA A 494 8.15 -4.58 85.95
CA ALA A 494 9.15 -3.62 86.31
C ALA A 494 8.52 -2.23 86.54
N SER A 495 8.06 -1.99 87.74
CA SER A 495 7.93 -0.65 88.33
C SER A 495 9.15 -0.38 89.19
N ALA A 496 9.85 0.71 88.86
CA ALA A 496 10.81 1.50 89.62
C ALA A 496 12.11 1.71 88.87
N THR A 497 12.32 2.89 88.33
CA THR A 497 13.31 3.88 88.78
C THR A 497 13.31 5.06 87.85
N LYS A 498 13.44 6.22 88.48
CA LYS A 498 13.47 7.60 87.93
C LYS A 498 14.73 7.87 86.98
N GLY A 499 14.60 8.76 86.04
CA GLY A 499 15.72 9.52 85.50
C GLY A 499 15.44 10.26 84.24
N ASN A 500 15.56 11.58 84.31
CA ASN A 500 15.43 12.61 83.21
C ASN A 500 16.22 12.32 81.92
N SER A 501 15.72 12.66 80.78
CA SER A 501 16.05 13.86 79.96
C SER A 501 16.00 13.66 78.42
N HIS A 502 15.52 14.68 77.79
CA HIS A 502 15.68 15.12 76.38
C HIS A 502 14.89 14.45 75.23
N SER A 503 13.95 15.27 74.80
CA SER A 503 13.19 15.19 73.55
C SER A 503 14.10 15.18 72.34
N SER A 504 13.86 14.29 71.43
CA SER A 504 14.16 14.49 70.01
C SER A 504 12.95 14.13 69.18
N PHE A 505 12.35 15.16 68.61
CA PHE A 505 11.28 15.10 67.61
C PHE A 505 11.88 14.43 66.33
N VAL A 506 11.52 13.20 66.08
CA VAL A 506 11.71 12.60 64.76
C VAL A 506 10.39 12.72 64.02
N THR A 507 10.33 13.70 63.13
CA THR A 507 9.22 13.94 62.21
C THR A 507 9.04 12.75 61.27
N ARG A 508 7.95 12.01 61.48
CA ARG A 508 7.45 11.03 60.48
C ARG A 508 6.85 11.77 59.26
N HIS A 509 7.70 12.13 58.31
CA HIS A 509 7.25 12.55 57.01
C HIS A 509 7.71 11.55 55.94
N SER A 510 6.95 10.45 55.71
CA SER A 510 7.13 9.63 54.49
C SER A 510 5.93 8.74 54.09
N SER A 511 4.82 8.74 54.87
CA SER A 511 3.64 7.93 54.54
C SER A 511 2.47 8.70 53.92
N SER A 512 2.45 10.06 54.02
CA SER A 512 1.31 10.85 53.52
C SER A 512 1.44 11.25 52.05
N GLU A 513 2.64 11.50 51.53
CA GLU A 513 2.83 11.85 50.13
C GLU A 513 2.56 10.70 49.15
N ASN A 514 2.91 9.48 49.54
CA ASN A 514 2.63 8.28 48.73
C ASN A 514 1.13 7.90 48.70
N ASN A 515 0.37 8.20 49.76
CA ASN A 515 -1.07 7.95 49.78
C ASN A 515 -1.86 9.04 49.03
N SER A 516 -1.43 10.29 49.06
CA SER A 516 -2.10 11.37 48.34
C SER A 516 -1.93 11.26 46.81
N SER A 517 -0.75 10.83 46.33
CA SER A 517 -0.49 10.59 44.91
C SER A 517 -1.30 9.40 44.34
N PHE A 518 -1.61 8.40 45.19
CA PHE A 518 -2.37 7.23 44.81
C PHE A 518 -3.88 7.50 44.73
N VAL A 519 -4.47 8.17 45.72
CA VAL A 519 -5.88 8.57 45.73
C VAL A 519 -6.17 9.51 44.56
N THR A 520 -5.25 10.42 44.22
CA THR A 520 -5.34 11.30 43.06
C THR A 520 -5.28 10.53 41.75
N ARG A 521 -4.47 9.49 41.60
CA ARG A 521 -4.40 8.64 40.39
C ARG A 521 -5.70 7.87 40.13
N HIS A 522 -6.34 7.29 41.16
CA HIS A 522 -7.59 6.56 40.99
C HIS A 522 -8.79 7.47 40.67
N SER A 523 -8.90 8.59 41.34
CA SER A 523 -9.95 9.56 41.01
C SER A 523 -9.80 10.12 39.58
N SER A 524 -8.55 10.26 39.13
CA SER A 524 -8.21 10.68 37.77
C SER A 524 -8.59 9.61 36.74
N LEU A 525 -8.30 8.32 36.97
CA LEU A 525 -8.65 7.24 36.05
C LEU A 525 -10.16 7.15 35.81
N LYS A 526 -10.98 7.25 36.88
CA LYS A 526 -12.44 7.26 36.72
C LYS A 526 -12.94 8.40 35.86
N LYS A 527 -12.40 9.61 36.06
CA LYS A 527 -12.76 10.78 35.25
C LYS A 527 -12.38 10.60 33.79
N HIS A 528 -11.16 10.12 33.49
CA HIS A 528 -10.68 9.88 32.13
C HIS A 528 -11.45 8.75 31.44
N PHE A 529 -11.81 7.70 32.17
CA PHE A 529 -12.65 6.62 31.66
C PHE A 529 -14.04 7.13 31.25
N LEU A 530 -14.71 7.90 32.12
CA LEU A 530 -16.03 8.48 31.79
C LEU A 530 -15.94 9.47 30.64
N PHE A 531 -14.86 10.23 30.55
CA PHE A 531 -14.67 11.16 29.44
C PHE A 531 -14.42 10.44 28.13
N ALA A 532 -13.60 9.38 28.12
CA ALA A 532 -13.40 8.55 26.94
C ALA A 532 -14.70 7.84 26.51
N LEU A 533 -15.50 7.37 27.50
CA LEU A 533 -16.81 6.78 27.23
C LEU A 533 -17.77 7.80 26.60
N ALA A 534 -17.80 9.02 27.12
CA ALA A 534 -18.63 10.10 26.55
C ALA A 534 -18.22 10.45 25.12
N LEU A 535 -16.91 10.47 24.80
CA LEU A 535 -16.41 10.80 23.48
C LEU A 535 -16.56 9.68 22.44
N THR A 536 -16.84 8.44 22.87
CA THR A 536 -16.99 7.30 21.94
C THR A 536 -18.40 6.71 21.95
N ALA A 537 -18.91 6.28 23.10
CA ALA A 537 -20.28 5.78 23.24
C ALA A 537 -21.31 6.88 23.08
N GLY A 538 -21.00 8.13 23.49
CA GLY A 538 -21.90 9.29 23.33
C GLY A 538 -22.32 9.52 21.87
N PRO A 539 -21.37 9.72 20.92
CA PRO A 539 -21.72 9.84 19.50
C PRO A 539 -22.48 8.62 18.95
N CYS A 540 -22.09 7.38 19.32
CA CYS A 540 -22.82 6.19 18.90
C CYS A 540 -24.28 6.21 19.39
N LEU A 541 -24.53 6.62 20.62
CA LEU A 541 -25.86 6.75 21.18
C LEU A 541 -26.68 7.84 20.46
N LEU A 542 -26.08 9.00 20.24
CA LEU A 542 -26.70 10.12 19.55
C LEU A 542 -27.07 9.73 18.09
N PHE A 543 -26.17 9.10 17.37
CA PHE A 543 -26.41 8.66 15.99
C PHE A 543 -27.43 7.53 15.91
N TRP A 544 -27.50 6.68 16.94
CA TRP A 544 -28.52 5.64 17.03
C TRP A 544 -29.92 6.20 17.28
N LEU A 545 -30.06 7.17 18.22
CA LEU A 545 -31.36 7.71 18.61
C LEU A 545 -31.83 8.88 17.74
N MET A 546 -30.91 9.68 17.25
CA MET A 546 -31.19 10.95 16.55
C MET A 546 -30.33 11.08 15.26
N PRO A 547 -30.36 10.09 14.34
CA PRO A 547 -29.47 10.06 13.18
C PRO A 547 -29.64 11.28 12.25
N ASP A 548 -30.86 11.75 12.06
CA ASP A 548 -31.20 12.81 11.11
C ASP A 548 -30.75 14.22 11.58
N VAL A 549 -30.42 14.39 12.87
CA VAL A 549 -29.88 15.65 13.38
C VAL A 549 -28.48 15.92 12.85
N PHE A 550 -27.67 14.85 12.61
CA PHE A 550 -26.29 14.94 12.19
C PHE A 550 -26.11 14.65 10.70
N PHE A 551 -26.95 13.78 10.14
CA PHE A 551 -26.91 13.34 8.75
C PHE A 551 -28.32 13.45 8.16
N GLY A 552 -28.68 14.64 7.71
CA GLY A 552 -30.04 14.91 7.19
C GLY A 552 -30.33 14.32 5.82
N ASN A 553 -29.31 13.83 5.10
CA ASN A 553 -29.45 13.20 3.77
C ASN A 553 -28.49 12.02 3.65
N TYR A 554 -29.00 10.89 3.17
CA TYR A 554 -28.28 9.64 2.94
C TYR A 554 -28.11 9.34 1.44
N ILE A 555 -28.25 10.36 0.59
CA ILE A 555 -28.05 10.29 -0.87
C ILE A 555 -26.91 11.23 -1.22
N SER A 556 -25.92 10.76 -1.98
CA SER A 556 -24.84 11.61 -2.46
C SER A 556 -25.33 12.58 -3.54
N SER A 557 -24.63 13.72 -3.69
CA SER A 557 -25.01 14.72 -4.70
C SER A 557 -24.97 14.15 -6.13
N SER A 558 -24.02 13.26 -6.40
CA SER A 558 -23.89 12.58 -7.70
C SER A 558 -25.05 11.62 -7.97
N GLU A 559 -25.47 10.85 -6.97
CA GLU A 559 -26.64 9.96 -7.11
C GLU A 559 -27.94 10.75 -7.26
N GLN A 560 -28.08 11.85 -6.54
CA GLN A 560 -29.23 12.72 -6.67
C GLN A 560 -29.31 13.29 -8.09
N GLN A 561 -28.21 13.73 -8.67
CA GLN A 561 -28.14 14.19 -10.06
C GLN A 561 -28.47 13.05 -11.04
N MET A 562 -27.91 11.86 -10.83
CA MET A 562 -28.16 10.68 -11.66
C MET A 562 -29.65 10.31 -11.67
N LEU A 563 -30.29 10.22 -10.50
CA LEU A 563 -31.74 9.91 -10.39
C LEU A 563 -32.59 11.00 -11.02
N THR A 564 -32.20 12.27 -10.83
CA THR A 564 -32.93 13.40 -11.44
C THR A 564 -32.82 13.37 -12.97
N SER A 565 -31.62 13.10 -13.50
CA SER A 565 -31.36 12.97 -14.94
C SER A 565 -32.15 11.79 -15.53
N ALA A 566 -32.17 10.65 -14.84
CA ALA A 566 -32.94 9.47 -15.25
C ALA A 566 -34.44 9.77 -15.31
N ALA A 567 -34.96 10.56 -14.36
CA ALA A 567 -36.36 11.00 -14.39
C ALA A 567 -36.64 11.99 -15.53
N GLN A 568 -35.72 12.91 -15.83
CA GLN A 568 -35.82 13.83 -16.96
C GLN A 568 -35.77 13.13 -18.32
N GLN A 569 -35.04 12.04 -18.43
CA GLN A 569 -34.92 11.21 -19.64
C GLN A 569 -36.04 10.18 -19.78
N GLY A 570 -36.94 10.08 -18.81
CA GLY A 570 -38.10 9.18 -18.84
C GLY A 570 -37.80 7.73 -18.43
N TYR A 571 -36.59 7.42 -17.96
CA TYR A 571 -36.25 6.09 -17.40
C TYR A 571 -36.95 5.83 -16.06
N ILE A 572 -37.23 6.88 -15.29
CA ILE A 572 -37.99 6.85 -14.05
C ILE A 572 -39.15 7.84 -14.21
N PRO A 573 -40.43 7.45 -13.94
CA PRO A 573 -41.54 8.39 -13.92
C PRO A 573 -41.28 9.51 -12.91
N GLN A 574 -41.50 10.75 -13.29
CA GLN A 574 -41.19 11.92 -12.44
C GLN A 574 -41.91 11.89 -11.08
N GLU A 575 -43.15 11.38 -11.07
CA GLU A 575 -43.95 11.19 -9.85
C GLU A 575 -43.32 10.15 -8.87
N MET A 576 -42.51 9.21 -9.36
CA MET A 576 -41.85 8.19 -8.54
C MET A 576 -40.50 8.67 -7.95
N LEU A 577 -39.92 9.75 -8.46
CA LEU A 577 -38.60 10.22 -8.02
C LEU A 577 -38.57 10.53 -6.52
N ALA A 578 -39.52 11.33 -6.02
CA ALA A 578 -39.56 11.70 -4.61
C ALA A 578 -39.82 10.51 -3.67
N PRO A 579 -40.77 9.59 -3.96
CA PRO A 579 -40.97 8.36 -3.21
C PRO A 579 -39.71 7.46 -3.19
N ILE A 580 -39.04 7.28 -4.33
CA ILE A 580 -37.79 6.50 -4.42
C ILE A 580 -36.71 7.12 -3.52
N MET A 581 -36.51 8.44 -3.61
CA MET A 581 -35.51 9.13 -2.78
C MET A 581 -35.81 9.05 -1.27
N ALA A 582 -37.09 9.16 -0.90
CA ALA A 582 -37.54 9.02 0.49
C ALA A 582 -37.25 7.60 1.01
N ASN A 583 -37.65 6.57 0.26
CA ASN A 583 -37.40 5.18 0.65
C ASN A 583 -35.94 4.84 0.69
N LEU A 584 -35.13 5.34 -0.26
CA LEU A 584 -33.68 5.18 -0.25
C LEU A 584 -33.02 5.77 1.02
N ASN A 585 -33.49 6.95 1.45
CA ASN A 585 -33.05 7.55 2.72
C ASN A 585 -33.41 6.65 3.91
N ASP A 586 -34.62 6.09 3.97
CA ASP A 586 -35.05 5.18 5.04
C ASP A 586 -34.25 3.89 5.07
N MET A 587 -33.95 3.32 3.90
CA MET A 587 -33.13 2.12 3.77
C MET A 587 -31.70 2.35 4.32
N ARG A 588 -31.05 3.44 3.89
CA ARG A 588 -29.68 3.76 4.30
C ARG A 588 -29.58 4.24 5.75
N ARG A 589 -30.56 4.98 6.22
CA ARG A 589 -30.71 5.33 7.63
C ARG A 589 -30.78 4.10 8.52
N ALA A 590 -31.50 3.06 8.11
CA ALA A 590 -31.58 1.81 8.86
C ALA A 590 -30.22 1.10 8.93
N VAL A 591 -29.42 1.12 7.86
CA VAL A 591 -28.05 0.57 7.86
C VAL A 591 -27.15 1.33 8.83
N PHE A 592 -27.18 2.65 8.77
CA PHE A 592 -26.36 3.50 9.64
C PHE A 592 -26.72 3.32 11.13
N THR A 593 -28.00 3.37 11.47
CA THR A 593 -28.48 3.26 12.87
C THR A 593 -28.20 1.87 13.44
N ALA A 594 -28.28 0.81 12.65
CA ALA A 594 -27.95 -0.54 13.07
C ALA A 594 -26.47 -0.64 13.51
N ASP A 595 -25.54 -0.06 12.74
CA ASP A 595 -24.11 -0.07 13.07
C ASP A 595 -23.76 0.91 14.21
N ALA A 596 -24.48 2.02 14.35
CA ALA A 596 -24.31 2.92 15.49
C ALA A 596 -24.68 2.19 16.82
N GLY A 597 -25.81 1.49 16.84
CA GLY A 597 -26.25 0.67 17.98
C GLY A 597 -25.28 -0.48 18.26
N ARG A 598 -24.77 -1.15 17.22
CA ARG A 598 -23.76 -2.21 17.31
C ARG A 598 -22.45 -1.69 17.94
N SER A 599 -21.90 -0.58 17.44
CA SER A 599 -20.69 0.03 17.97
C SER A 599 -20.85 0.44 19.43
N LEU A 600 -22.02 1.01 19.80
CA LEU A 600 -22.35 1.31 21.20
C LEU A 600 -22.30 0.05 22.07
N ALA A 601 -22.93 -1.03 21.64
CA ALA A 601 -22.95 -2.29 22.39
C ALA A 601 -21.55 -2.86 22.60
N VAL A 602 -20.71 -2.86 21.56
CA VAL A 602 -19.31 -3.33 21.63
C VAL A 602 -18.49 -2.51 22.63
N ILE A 603 -18.64 -1.18 22.62
CA ILE A 603 -17.97 -0.30 23.60
C ILE A 603 -18.41 -0.63 25.01
N LEU A 604 -19.72 -0.74 25.25
CA LEU A 604 -20.28 -1.02 26.59
C LEU A 604 -19.82 -2.39 27.14
N VAL A 605 -19.83 -3.43 26.31
CA VAL A 605 -19.32 -4.76 26.69
C VAL A 605 -17.83 -4.73 27.01
N GLY A 606 -17.00 -4.08 26.17
CA GLY A 606 -15.58 -3.91 26.45
C GLY A 606 -15.31 -3.11 27.73
N CYS A 607 -16.08 -2.05 27.97
CA CYS A 607 -16.02 -1.29 29.22
C CYS A 607 -16.42 -2.15 30.44
N ALA A 608 -17.43 -3.01 30.31
CA ALA A 608 -17.81 -3.93 31.36
C ALA A 608 -16.68 -4.92 31.74
N VAL A 609 -15.96 -5.44 30.73
CA VAL A 609 -14.76 -6.27 30.91
C VAL A 609 -13.66 -5.50 31.67
N LEU A 610 -13.41 -4.24 31.32
CA LEU A 610 -12.42 -3.40 32.01
C LEU A 610 -12.86 -3.07 33.44
N LEU A 611 -14.14 -2.82 33.67
CA LEU A 611 -14.69 -2.61 35.02
C LEU A 611 -14.59 -3.89 35.89
N ALA A 612 -14.88 -5.06 35.29
CA ALA A 612 -14.70 -6.35 36.00
C ALA A 612 -13.22 -6.58 36.36
N LEU A 613 -12.29 -6.19 35.52
CA LEU A 613 -10.86 -6.20 35.83
C LEU A 613 -10.52 -5.19 36.93
N TYR A 614 -11.00 -3.96 36.83
CA TYR A 614 -10.76 -2.91 37.82
C TYR A 614 -11.28 -3.30 39.21
N PHE A 615 -12.47 -3.88 39.30
CA PHE A 615 -13.04 -4.39 40.56
C PHE A 615 -12.49 -5.77 40.98
N LYS A 616 -11.42 -6.25 40.32
CA LYS A 616 -10.76 -7.54 40.62
C LYS A 616 -11.67 -8.78 40.57
N LYS A 617 -12.77 -8.72 39.82
CA LYS A 617 -13.66 -9.83 39.57
C LYS A 617 -13.08 -10.87 38.62
N ILE A 618 -12.17 -10.47 37.74
CA ILE A 618 -11.46 -11.32 36.79
C ILE A 618 -9.96 -11.03 36.81
N LYS A 619 -9.15 -12.03 36.45
CA LYS A 619 -7.69 -11.88 36.32
C LYS A 619 -7.35 -11.17 35.01
N SER A 620 -6.19 -10.48 34.94
CA SER A 620 -5.77 -9.72 33.76
C SER A 620 -5.72 -10.56 32.46
N TRP A 621 -5.28 -11.82 32.53
CA TRP A 621 -5.27 -12.69 31.34
C TRP A 621 -6.69 -13.07 30.88
N MET A 622 -7.64 -13.23 31.80
CA MET A 622 -9.06 -13.49 31.46
C MET A 622 -9.67 -12.27 30.77
N ALA A 623 -9.42 -11.06 31.31
CA ALA A 623 -9.89 -9.83 30.70
C ALA A 623 -9.39 -9.72 29.24
N VAL A 624 -8.10 -9.99 29.00
CA VAL A 624 -7.56 -9.94 27.63
C VAL A 624 -8.13 -11.05 26.76
N ALA A 625 -8.36 -12.26 27.28
CA ALA A 625 -9.03 -13.32 26.53
C ALA A 625 -10.46 -12.91 26.11
N CYS A 626 -11.23 -12.31 27.03
CA CYS A 626 -12.55 -11.76 26.70
C CYS A 626 -12.48 -10.66 25.65
N LEU A 627 -11.48 -9.76 25.71
CA LEU A 627 -11.28 -8.70 24.74
C LEU A 627 -10.83 -9.26 23.37
N ILE A 628 -10.02 -10.33 23.33
CA ILE A 628 -9.70 -11.02 22.06
C ILE A 628 -10.99 -11.50 21.40
N VAL A 629 -11.85 -12.20 22.16
CA VAL A 629 -13.13 -12.71 21.62
C VAL A 629 -14.03 -11.56 21.16
N LEU A 630 -14.21 -10.53 21.98
CA LEU A 630 -15.08 -9.38 21.67
C LEU A 630 -14.59 -8.66 20.40
N CYS A 631 -13.32 -8.26 20.34
CA CYS A 631 -12.78 -7.51 19.21
C CYS A 631 -12.67 -8.36 17.96
N THR A 632 -12.33 -9.65 18.07
CA THR A 632 -12.35 -10.56 16.92
C THR A 632 -13.77 -10.69 16.37
N ALA A 633 -14.78 -10.91 17.21
CA ALA A 633 -16.17 -11.04 16.76
C ALA A 633 -16.68 -9.75 16.10
N ASP A 634 -16.38 -8.60 16.70
CA ASP A 634 -16.72 -7.27 16.18
C ASP A 634 -16.15 -7.05 14.77
N MET A 635 -14.84 -7.19 14.64
CA MET A 635 -14.13 -6.87 13.39
C MET A 635 -14.34 -7.95 12.32
N TRP A 636 -14.49 -9.22 12.73
CA TRP A 636 -14.78 -10.33 11.82
C TRP A 636 -16.12 -10.17 11.12
N ASP A 637 -17.18 -9.80 11.88
CA ASP A 637 -18.50 -9.55 11.29
C ASP A 637 -18.44 -8.43 10.24
N VAL A 638 -17.73 -7.33 10.53
CA VAL A 638 -17.54 -6.24 9.56
C VAL A 638 -16.75 -6.71 8.34
N ASN A 639 -15.66 -7.46 8.54
CA ASN A 639 -14.79 -7.91 7.45
C ASN A 639 -15.49 -8.90 6.51
N LYS A 640 -16.32 -9.80 7.04
CA LYS A 640 -17.10 -10.76 6.23
C LYS A 640 -18.17 -10.09 5.35
N ARG A 641 -18.49 -8.82 5.58
CA ARG A 641 -19.33 -8.03 4.65
C ARG A 641 -18.61 -7.71 3.35
N TYR A 642 -17.27 -7.59 3.39
CA TYR A 642 -16.42 -7.09 2.27
C TYR A 642 -15.51 -8.14 1.67
N LEU A 643 -15.03 -9.09 2.46
CA LEU A 643 -14.28 -10.25 1.99
C LEU A 643 -14.97 -11.52 2.51
N ASN A 644 -15.89 -12.03 1.72
CA ASN A 644 -16.69 -13.22 2.03
C ASN A 644 -16.45 -14.33 1.02
N ASP A 645 -17.07 -15.47 1.27
CA ASP A 645 -16.84 -16.70 0.50
C ASP A 645 -17.36 -16.60 -0.97
N ALA A 646 -18.31 -15.70 -1.26
CA ALA A 646 -18.83 -15.47 -2.60
C ALA A 646 -17.80 -14.81 -3.56
N MET A 647 -16.71 -14.26 -3.03
CA MET A 647 -15.63 -13.69 -3.82
C MET A 647 -14.61 -14.74 -4.30
N PHE A 648 -14.82 -16.00 -3.92
CA PHE A 648 -13.93 -17.10 -4.28
C PHE A 648 -14.64 -18.05 -5.25
N SER A 649 -13.91 -18.52 -6.26
CA SER A 649 -14.41 -19.50 -7.22
C SER A 649 -13.37 -20.59 -7.46
N ALA A 650 -13.78 -21.67 -8.13
CA ALA A 650 -12.87 -22.70 -8.56
C ALA A 650 -11.74 -22.08 -9.43
N PRO A 651 -10.49 -22.52 -9.25
CA PRO A 651 -9.40 -22.02 -10.07
C PRO A 651 -9.66 -22.38 -11.53
N GLN A 652 -9.77 -21.36 -12.36
CA GLN A 652 -9.87 -21.56 -13.81
C GLN A 652 -8.47 -21.40 -14.41
N PRO A 653 -8.04 -22.33 -15.26
CA PRO A 653 -6.83 -22.12 -16.05
C PRO A 653 -6.92 -20.78 -16.80
N ALA A 654 -5.80 -20.05 -16.87
CA ALA A 654 -5.79 -18.75 -17.58
C ALA A 654 -6.34 -18.86 -19.00
N GLN A 655 -6.13 -20.01 -19.66
CA GLN A 655 -6.66 -20.32 -20.98
C GLN A 655 -8.19 -20.38 -21.05
N GLU A 656 -8.86 -20.82 -19.98
CA GLU A 656 -10.33 -20.81 -19.91
C GLU A 656 -10.88 -19.42 -19.66
N PHE A 657 -10.15 -18.59 -18.93
CA PHE A 657 -10.52 -17.20 -18.70
C PHE A 657 -10.33 -16.35 -19.96
N PHE A 658 -9.23 -16.57 -20.70
CA PHE A 658 -8.94 -15.91 -21.97
C PHE A 658 -9.24 -16.84 -23.14
N GLN A 659 -10.51 -17.25 -23.28
CA GLN A 659 -10.92 -18.03 -24.44
C GLN A 659 -10.71 -17.22 -25.73
N LYS A 660 -10.10 -17.86 -26.73
CA LYS A 660 -9.98 -17.26 -28.06
C LYS A 660 -11.36 -17.10 -28.66
N THR A 661 -11.67 -15.88 -29.08
CA THR A 661 -12.84 -15.65 -29.94
C THR A 661 -12.55 -16.12 -31.37
N PRO A 662 -13.58 -16.38 -32.20
CA PRO A 662 -13.37 -16.62 -33.64
C PRO A 662 -12.58 -15.47 -34.31
N THR A 663 -12.74 -14.25 -33.83
CA THR A 663 -11.97 -13.07 -34.30
C THR A 663 -10.50 -13.21 -33.95
N ASP A 664 -10.16 -13.63 -32.73
CA ASP A 664 -8.76 -13.86 -32.34
C ASP A 664 -8.13 -14.98 -33.16
N GLU A 665 -8.88 -16.08 -33.40
CA GLU A 665 -8.42 -17.17 -34.22
C GLU A 665 -8.13 -16.74 -35.67
N ALA A 666 -9.00 -15.90 -36.24
CA ALA A 666 -8.83 -15.36 -37.58
C ALA A 666 -7.58 -14.47 -37.69
N ILE A 667 -7.37 -13.59 -36.72
CA ILE A 667 -6.19 -12.70 -36.69
C ILE A 667 -4.89 -13.52 -36.50
N LEU A 668 -4.90 -14.54 -35.65
CA LEU A 668 -3.74 -15.38 -35.37
C LEU A 668 -3.36 -16.34 -36.51
N GLN A 669 -4.17 -16.42 -37.60
CA GLN A 669 -3.77 -17.12 -38.84
C GLN A 669 -2.75 -16.32 -39.66
N ASP A 670 -2.59 -15.04 -39.39
CA ASP A 670 -1.58 -14.21 -40.04
C ASP A 670 -0.17 -14.69 -39.66
N THR A 671 0.67 -14.90 -40.66
CA THR A 671 2.02 -15.46 -40.54
C THR A 671 3.11 -14.42 -40.30
N ASP A 672 2.77 -13.13 -40.31
CA ASP A 672 3.72 -12.07 -39.98
C ASP A 672 4.22 -12.19 -38.53
N LEU A 673 5.52 -12.10 -38.36
CA LEU A 673 6.17 -12.29 -37.06
C LEU A 673 5.70 -11.29 -36.01
N TYR A 674 5.36 -10.05 -36.44
CA TYR A 674 5.07 -8.97 -35.53
C TYR A 674 4.17 -7.90 -36.14
N TYR A 675 3.01 -7.71 -35.57
CA TYR A 675 2.04 -6.65 -35.88
C TYR A 675 1.22 -6.32 -34.64
N ARG A 676 0.46 -5.24 -34.68
CA ARG A 676 -0.35 -4.80 -33.55
C ARG A 676 -1.84 -4.83 -33.84
N VAL A 677 -2.61 -4.98 -32.75
CA VAL A 677 -4.07 -5.07 -32.76
C VAL A 677 -4.67 -3.96 -31.88
N ALA A 678 -5.72 -3.33 -32.38
CA ALA A 678 -6.60 -2.48 -31.58
C ALA A 678 -7.89 -3.24 -31.26
N ASN A 679 -8.37 -3.21 -30.04
CA ASN A 679 -9.67 -3.81 -29.69
C ASN A 679 -10.67 -2.70 -29.34
N LEU A 680 -11.68 -2.53 -30.19
CA LEU A 680 -12.75 -1.53 -30.04
C LEU A 680 -14.01 -2.12 -29.37
N SER A 681 -14.03 -3.45 -29.11
CA SER A 681 -15.13 -4.09 -28.38
C SER A 681 -15.02 -3.94 -26.86
N VAL A 682 -13.85 -3.50 -26.38
CA VAL A 682 -13.55 -3.21 -24.97
C VAL A 682 -13.05 -1.78 -24.82
N SER A 683 -12.84 -1.35 -23.58
CA SER A 683 -12.16 -0.05 -23.34
C SER A 683 -10.68 -0.16 -23.70
N THR A 684 -10.30 0.19 -24.91
CA THR A 684 -8.98 -0.05 -25.52
C THR A 684 -7.81 0.31 -24.61
N PHE A 685 -7.92 1.41 -23.83
CA PHE A 685 -6.84 1.91 -22.97
C PHE A 685 -7.07 1.63 -21.48
N ASN A 686 -8.07 0.78 -21.15
CA ASN A 686 -8.41 0.43 -19.77
C ASN A 686 -8.73 -1.07 -19.60
N ASP A 687 -8.25 -1.91 -20.52
CA ASP A 687 -8.45 -3.35 -20.56
C ASP A 687 -7.17 -4.07 -21.00
N ASN A 688 -6.89 -5.27 -20.45
CA ASN A 688 -5.72 -6.09 -20.78
C ASN A 688 -6.09 -7.45 -21.40
N THR A 689 -7.34 -7.70 -21.73
CA THR A 689 -7.75 -9.00 -22.29
C THR A 689 -7.15 -9.23 -23.68
N THR A 690 -7.10 -8.19 -24.51
CA THR A 690 -6.46 -8.21 -25.83
C THR A 690 -4.99 -8.59 -25.76
N SER A 691 -4.27 -8.11 -24.75
CA SER A 691 -2.83 -8.36 -24.55
C SER A 691 -2.46 -9.81 -24.31
N TYR A 692 -3.43 -10.64 -23.96
CA TYR A 692 -3.19 -12.07 -23.74
C TYR A 692 -2.84 -12.81 -25.05
N TRP A 693 -3.50 -12.49 -26.15
CA TRP A 693 -3.33 -13.14 -27.44
C TRP A 693 -2.56 -12.29 -28.46
N HIS A 694 -2.62 -10.97 -28.34
CA HIS A 694 -2.12 -10.04 -29.35
C HIS A 694 -1.14 -9.01 -28.79
N LYS A 695 -0.26 -8.49 -29.64
CA LYS A 695 0.48 -7.27 -29.37
C LYS A 695 -0.49 -6.10 -29.54
N SER A 696 -0.77 -5.37 -28.48
CA SER A 696 -1.82 -4.35 -28.49
C SER A 696 -1.26 -2.94 -28.51
N ILE A 697 -1.94 -2.05 -29.26
CA ILE A 697 -1.71 -0.60 -29.12
C ILE A 697 -2.36 -0.03 -27.86
N GLY A 698 -3.30 -0.77 -27.27
CA GLY A 698 -4.01 -0.45 -26.03
C GLY A 698 -3.44 -1.15 -24.81
N GLY A 699 -4.26 -1.20 -23.75
CA GLY A 699 -3.91 -1.85 -22.51
C GLY A 699 -4.26 -1.01 -21.28
N TYR A 700 -4.05 -1.57 -20.09
CA TYR A 700 -4.23 -0.87 -18.81
C TYR A 700 -2.97 -1.00 -17.96
N HIS A 701 -2.34 0.14 -17.66
CA HIS A 701 -1.25 0.22 -16.71
C HIS A 701 -1.15 1.61 -16.10
N ALA A 702 -1.04 1.69 -14.77
CA ALA A 702 -1.03 2.97 -14.04
C ALA A 702 0.24 3.82 -14.26
N ALA A 703 1.28 3.25 -14.84
CA ALA A 703 2.55 3.90 -15.12
C ALA A 703 2.96 3.72 -16.59
N LYS A 704 2.03 3.85 -17.54
CA LYS A 704 2.35 3.85 -18.97
C LYS A 704 3.29 5.00 -19.34
N LEU A 705 3.98 4.89 -20.46
CA LEU A 705 4.88 5.93 -20.95
C LEU A 705 4.11 7.23 -21.23
N ARG A 706 4.65 8.37 -20.77
CA ARG A 706 3.98 9.67 -20.87
C ARG A 706 3.80 10.09 -22.33
N ARG A 707 4.84 10.03 -23.14
CA ARG A 707 4.75 10.38 -24.55
C ARG A 707 3.74 9.52 -25.32
N TYR A 708 3.59 8.26 -24.92
CA TYR A 708 2.57 7.40 -25.53
C TYR A 708 1.15 7.82 -25.11
N GLN A 709 0.95 8.25 -23.85
CA GLN A 709 -0.33 8.82 -23.42
C GLN A 709 -0.67 10.12 -24.17
N GLU A 710 0.31 10.98 -24.34
CA GLU A 710 0.15 12.23 -25.09
C GLU A 710 -0.21 11.94 -26.56
N LEU A 711 0.40 10.91 -27.15
CA LEU A 711 0.04 10.43 -28.50
C LEU A 711 -1.37 9.80 -28.55
N ILE A 712 -1.79 9.07 -27.48
CA ILE A 712 -3.17 8.56 -27.37
C ILE A 712 -4.16 9.72 -27.40
N GLU A 713 -3.94 10.76 -26.62
CA GLU A 713 -4.84 11.91 -26.49
C GLU A 713 -4.88 12.74 -27.79
N ALA A 714 -3.73 12.96 -28.42
CA ALA A 714 -3.64 13.80 -29.61
C ALA A 714 -4.11 13.09 -30.90
N TYR A 715 -3.79 11.81 -31.05
CA TYR A 715 -3.98 11.12 -32.34
C TYR A 715 -4.62 9.74 -32.24
N ILE A 716 -4.12 8.82 -31.39
CA ILE A 716 -4.55 7.42 -31.45
C ILE A 716 -6.04 7.31 -31.21
N GLN A 717 -6.55 7.91 -30.14
CA GLN A 717 -7.98 7.84 -29.78
C GLN A 717 -8.88 8.52 -30.80
N PRO A 718 -8.61 9.74 -31.29
CA PRO A 718 -9.34 10.33 -32.41
C PRO A 718 -9.32 9.47 -33.69
N GLN A 719 -8.15 8.91 -34.07
CA GLN A 719 -8.05 8.06 -35.23
C GLN A 719 -8.79 6.72 -35.09
N LEU A 720 -8.82 6.11 -33.91
CA LEU A 720 -9.64 4.92 -33.66
C LEU A 720 -11.14 5.20 -33.78
N ILE A 721 -11.59 6.35 -33.31
CA ILE A 721 -12.98 6.79 -33.50
C ILE A 721 -13.27 7.00 -34.98
N GLY A 722 -12.38 7.69 -35.69
CA GLY A 722 -12.47 7.90 -37.16
C GLY A 722 -12.47 6.58 -37.93
N LEU A 723 -11.63 5.62 -37.54
CA LEU A 723 -11.59 4.27 -38.15
C LEU A 723 -12.90 3.52 -37.95
N HIS A 724 -13.48 3.59 -36.74
CA HIS A 724 -14.76 2.99 -36.45
C HIS A 724 -15.89 3.56 -37.30
N MET A 725 -15.94 4.89 -37.45
CA MET A 725 -16.92 5.57 -38.29
C MET A 725 -16.72 5.25 -39.76
N ALA A 726 -15.50 5.32 -40.28
CA ALA A 726 -15.17 5.01 -41.65
C ALA A 726 -15.50 3.55 -42.01
N ALA A 727 -15.24 2.61 -41.12
CA ALA A 727 -15.60 1.20 -41.31
C ALA A 727 -17.10 0.99 -41.37
N ALA A 728 -17.87 1.72 -40.53
CA ALA A 728 -19.33 1.67 -40.57
C ALA A 728 -19.91 2.22 -41.87
N ASP A 729 -19.39 3.37 -42.32
CA ASP A 729 -19.82 4.04 -43.57
C ASP A 729 -19.47 3.22 -44.82
N ALA A 730 -18.31 2.55 -44.82
CA ALA A 730 -17.83 1.69 -45.92
C ALA A 730 -18.36 0.24 -45.85
N GLY A 731 -19.28 -0.07 -44.93
CA GLY A 731 -19.82 -1.42 -44.78
C GLY A 731 -18.77 -2.49 -44.43
N GLY A 732 -17.66 -2.10 -43.81
CA GLY A 732 -16.52 -2.93 -43.44
C GLY A 732 -15.42 -3.08 -44.51
N ASP A 733 -15.58 -2.51 -45.71
CA ASP A 733 -14.55 -2.50 -46.76
C ASP A 733 -13.75 -1.20 -46.73
N LEU A 734 -12.61 -1.23 -46.02
CA LEU A 734 -11.74 -0.07 -45.90
C LEU A 734 -11.01 0.30 -47.23
N ALA A 735 -11.01 -0.56 -48.26
CA ALA A 735 -10.31 -0.26 -49.51
C ALA A 735 -10.84 0.99 -50.23
N GLN A 736 -12.06 1.42 -49.87
CA GLN A 736 -12.72 2.63 -50.39
C GLN A 736 -12.38 3.92 -49.59
N VAL A 737 -11.60 3.79 -48.51
CA VAL A 737 -11.25 4.89 -47.62
C VAL A 737 -9.81 5.35 -47.92
N ASN A 738 -9.49 6.63 -47.83
CA ASN A 738 -8.12 7.10 -47.89
C ASN A 738 -7.44 7.02 -46.49
N GLY A 739 -7.12 5.82 -46.04
CA GLY A 739 -6.60 5.58 -44.71
C GLY A 739 -5.16 6.03 -44.49
N ASP A 740 -4.37 6.23 -45.57
CA ASP A 740 -3.03 6.75 -45.43
C ASP A 740 -3.01 8.14 -44.79
N SER A 741 -3.89 9.01 -45.25
CA SER A 741 -3.97 10.38 -44.74
C SER A 741 -4.86 10.54 -43.51
N LEU A 742 -5.82 9.61 -43.30
CA LEU A 742 -6.74 9.68 -42.17
C LEU A 742 -6.18 9.05 -40.91
N PHE A 743 -5.34 8.02 -41.03
CA PHE A 743 -4.86 7.23 -39.89
C PHE A 743 -3.33 7.09 -39.78
N PRO A 744 -2.55 8.16 -40.05
CA PRO A 744 -1.09 8.04 -40.15
C PRO A 744 -0.43 7.49 -38.88
N VAL A 745 -0.95 7.83 -37.71
CA VAL A 745 -0.39 7.36 -36.44
C VAL A 745 -0.71 5.89 -36.21
N LEU A 746 -1.91 5.41 -36.53
CA LEU A 746 -2.23 3.98 -36.44
C LEU A 746 -1.37 3.17 -37.44
N ASN A 747 -1.14 3.73 -38.64
CA ASN A 747 -0.35 3.08 -39.69
C ASN A 747 1.12 2.95 -39.27
N MET A 748 1.76 4.03 -38.76
CA MET A 748 3.15 4.00 -38.31
C MET A 748 3.38 3.12 -37.09
N LEU A 749 2.33 2.88 -36.26
CA LEU A 749 2.37 1.93 -35.13
C LEU A 749 2.18 0.47 -35.58
N ASN A 750 2.13 0.20 -36.91
CA ASN A 750 1.85 -1.11 -37.45
C ASN A 750 0.60 -1.79 -36.90
N MET A 751 -0.47 -0.97 -36.71
CA MET A 751 -1.77 -1.52 -36.32
C MET A 751 -2.41 -2.20 -37.53
N LYS A 752 -2.21 -3.51 -37.66
CA LYS A 752 -2.65 -4.31 -38.79
C LYS A 752 -4.09 -4.75 -38.71
N TYR A 753 -4.61 -4.93 -37.49
CA TYR A 753 -5.98 -5.37 -37.26
C TYR A 753 -6.67 -4.54 -36.19
N ALA A 754 -7.99 -4.33 -36.39
CA ALA A 754 -8.90 -3.86 -35.35
C ALA A 754 -9.98 -4.93 -35.08
N ILE A 755 -10.25 -5.22 -33.80
CA ILE A 755 -11.37 -6.04 -33.36
C ILE A 755 -12.57 -5.13 -33.21
N MET A 756 -13.55 -5.30 -34.08
CA MET A 756 -14.75 -4.48 -34.14
C MET A 756 -15.93 -5.15 -33.41
N PRO A 757 -16.70 -4.39 -32.59
CA PRO A 757 -17.91 -4.92 -31.97
C PRO A 757 -19.02 -5.11 -33.00
N LEU A 758 -19.78 -6.20 -32.87
CA LEU A 758 -21.01 -6.48 -33.60
C LEU A 758 -22.19 -6.55 -32.65
N GLN A 759 -23.41 -6.56 -33.19
CA GLN A 759 -24.62 -6.74 -32.41
C GLN A 759 -24.60 -8.10 -31.71
N GLY A 760 -25.17 -8.16 -30.50
CA GLY A 760 -25.21 -9.39 -29.69
C GLY A 760 -23.88 -9.78 -29.02
N GLY A 761 -22.92 -8.84 -28.91
CA GLY A 761 -21.64 -9.09 -28.20
C GLY A 761 -20.61 -9.90 -28.99
N GLN A 762 -20.87 -10.15 -30.28
CA GLN A 762 -19.91 -10.76 -31.20
C GLN A 762 -18.90 -9.73 -31.67
N THR A 763 -17.78 -10.21 -32.22
CA THR A 763 -16.73 -9.39 -32.79
C THR A 763 -16.33 -9.85 -34.18
N THR A 764 -15.69 -8.99 -34.96
CA THR A 764 -15.13 -9.30 -36.28
C THR A 764 -13.77 -8.64 -36.46
N PRO A 765 -12.80 -9.28 -37.15
CA PRO A 765 -11.53 -8.64 -37.47
C PRO A 765 -11.72 -7.68 -38.64
N LEU A 766 -11.15 -6.48 -38.51
CA LEU A 766 -11.02 -5.49 -39.55
C LEU A 766 -9.54 -5.32 -39.87
N GLN A 767 -9.12 -5.65 -41.08
CA GLN A 767 -7.75 -5.46 -41.52
C GLN A 767 -7.50 -4.00 -41.95
N ASN A 768 -6.41 -3.41 -41.42
CA ASN A 768 -5.91 -2.11 -41.87
C ASN A 768 -4.89 -2.29 -43.05
N PRO A 769 -5.27 -2.04 -44.26
CA PRO A 769 -4.38 -2.27 -45.41
C PRO A 769 -3.24 -1.23 -45.50
N TRP A 770 -3.31 -0.14 -44.74
CA TRP A 770 -2.31 0.95 -44.74
C TRP A 770 -1.25 0.81 -43.65
N ALA A 771 -1.28 -0.24 -42.87
CA ALA A 771 -0.24 -0.49 -41.87
C ALA A 771 1.14 -0.54 -42.51
N MET A 772 2.10 0.19 -41.92
CA MET A 772 3.40 0.44 -42.58
C MET A 772 4.43 -0.68 -42.32
N GLY A 773 4.01 -1.77 -41.69
CA GLY A 773 4.91 -2.87 -41.32
C GLY A 773 5.83 -2.49 -40.15
N ASN A 774 6.90 -3.29 -39.99
CA ASN A 774 7.76 -3.19 -38.81
C ASN A 774 8.84 -2.12 -38.94
N ALA A 775 9.19 -1.74 -40.16
CA ALA A 775 10.19 -0.70 -40.43
C ALA A 775 10.10 -0.18 -41.86
N TRP A 776 10.50 1.08 -42.10
CA TRP A 776 10.55 1.70 -43.42
C TRP A 776 11.64 2.77 -43.48
N PHE A 777 12.12 3.06 -44.68
CA PHE A 777 13.03 4.17 -44.92
C PHE A 777 12.28 5.48 -45.17
N VAL A 778 12.81 6.58 -44.64
CA VAL A 778 12.33 7.93 -44.96
C VAL A 778 13.36 8.68 -45.80
N ASP A 779 12.87 9.60 -46.63
CA ASP A 779 13.70 10.43 -47.51
C ASP A 779 13.98 11.81 -46.92
N ASN A 780 13.15 12.26 -45.98
CA ASN A 780 13.24 13.58 -45.39
C ASN A 780 13.16 13.49 -43.85
N VAL A 781 13.86 14.40 -43.17
CA VAL A 781 13.78 14.60 -41.73
C VAL A 781 13.42 16.04 -41.43
N LEU A 782 12.34 16.24 -40.71
CA LEU A 782 11.93 17.52 -40.14
C LEU A 782 12.46 17.61 -38.74
N LEU A 783 13.25 18.64 -38.42
CA LEU A 783 13.73 18.87 -37.06
C LEU A 783 12.71 19.72 -36.28
N ALA A 784 12.30 19.23 -35.12
CA ALA A 784 11.46 19.96 -34.15
C ALA A 784 12.32 20.54 -33.02
N ASP A 785 12.04 21.76 -32.58
CA ASP A 785 12.80 22.43 -31.53
C ASP A 785 12.34 22.01 -30.13
N ASN A 786 11.13 21.46 -30.01
CA ASN A 786 10.52 21.05 -28.78
C ASN A 786 9.45 19.96 -29.00
N ALA A 787 8.96 19.39 -27.93
CA ALA A 787 7.96 18.31 -27.97
C ALA A 787 6.60 18.72 -28.55
N ASP A 788 6.20 19.99 -28.37
CA ASP A 788 4.94 20.51 -28.94
C ASP A 788 5.02 20.54 -30.48
N GLU A 789 6.13 21.00 -31.02
CA GLU A 789 6.36 21.00 -32.44
C GLU A 789 6.51 19.59 -33.03
N GLU A 790 7.23 18.70 -32.30
CA GLU A 790 7.37 17.29 -32.69
C GLU A 790 6.01 16.60 -32.79
N LEU A 791 5.12 16.81 -31.79
CA LEU A 791 3.79 16.23 -31.77
C LEU A 791 2.88 16.83 -32.83
N ALA A 792 2.88 18.16 -32.99
CA ALA A 792 2.05 18.86 -33.96
C ALA A 792 2.41 18.51 -35.41
N ALA A 793 3.68 18.31 -35.69
CA ALA A 793 4.18 17.99 -37.03
C ALA A 793 3.64 16.65 -37.55
N LEU A 794 3.34 15.68 -36.69
CA LEU A 794 2.76 14.39 -37.08
C LEU A 794 1.41 14.49 -37.80
N GLY A 795 0.66 15.57 -37.56
CA GLY A 795 -0.59 15.84 -38.25
C GLY A 795 -0.41 16.54 -39.62
N ALA A 796 0.81 16.98 -39.93
CA ALA A 796 1.10 17.81 -41.13
C ALA A 796 2.02 17.11 -42.14
N ILE A 797 2.72 16.06 -41.75
CA ILE A 797 3.65 15.34 -42.62
C ILE A 797 3.05 14.04 -43.17
N ASP A 798 3.62 13.56 -44.28
CA ASP A 798 3.46 12.18 -44.70
C ASP A 798 4.51 11.31 -43.98
N VAL A 799 4.08 10.51 -43.00
CA VAL A 799 4.95 9.68 -42.15
C VAL A 799 5.66 8.56 -42.95
N ARG A 800 5.24 8.26 -44.18
CA ARG A 800 5.90 7.28 -45.05
C ARG A 800 7.21 7.80 -45.60
N THR A 801 7.25 9.09 -45.91
CA THR A 801 8.38 9.73 -46.61
C THR A 801 9.18 10.66 -45.71
N THR A 802 8.59 11.11 -44.60
CA THR A 802 9.18 12.13 -43.74
C THR A 802 9.08 11.69 -42.28
N ALA A 803 10.20 11.78 -41.55
CA ALA A 803 10.22 11.61 -40.09
C ALA A 803 10.39 12.95 -39.38
N VAL A 804 9.71 13.13 -38.24
CA VAL A 804 9.99 14.24 -37.32
C VAL A 804 10.97 13.76 -36.26
N VAL A 805 12.03 14.54 -36.03
CA VAL A 805 13.09 14.24 -35.08
C VAL A 805 13.36 15.48 -34.21
N ASP A 806 13.43 15.29 -32.90
CA ASP A 806 13.82 16.35 -31.97
C ASP A 806 15.25 16.82 -32.27
N ARG A 807 15.47 18.14 -32.29
CA ARG A 807 16.78 18.78 -32.60
C ARG A 807 17.92 18.25 -31.70
N ARG A 808 17.64 17.74 -30.52
CA ARG A 808 18.65 17.11 -29.67
C ARG A 808 19.40 15.94 -30.33
N PHE A 809 18.79 15.29 -31.31
CA PHE A 809 19.37 14.17 -32.05
C PHE A 809 20.00 14.59 -33.41
N SER A 810 20.00 15.89 -33.72
CA SER A 810 20.47 16.37 -35.02
C SER A 810 21.92 16.00 -35.35
N SER A 811 22.77 15.86 -34.32
CA SER A 811 24.17 15.44 -34.47
C SER A 811 24.35 14.00 -34.96
N LEU A 812 23.31 13.17 -34.82
CA LEU A 812 23.31 11.77 -35.25
C LEU A 812 22.77 11.59 -36.67
N LEU A 813 22.29 12.66 -37.28
CA LEU A 813 21.71 12.65 -38.64
C LEU A 813 22.70 13.14 -39.68
N PRO A 814 22.76 12.45 -40.82
CA PRO A 814 23.49 12.97 -42.01
C PRO A 814 22.89 14.30 -42.50
N GLN A 815 23.74 15.28 -42.78
CA GLN A 815 23.27 16.61 -43.18
C GLN A 815 22.37 16.60 -44.41
N GLY A 816 22.55 15.65 -45.34
CA GLY A 816 21.76 15.52 -46.54
C GLY A 816 20.30 15.05 -46.35
N LEU A 817 19.96 14.57 -45.18
CA LEU A 817 18.60 14.11 -44.86
C LEU A 817 17.75 15.21 -44.18
N ILE A 818 18.36 16.28 -43.70
CA ILE A 818 17.67 17.37 -42.99
C ILE A 818 17.05 18.33 -44.01
N SER A 819 15.74 18.33 -44.13
CA SER A 819 15.00 19.17 -45.05
C SER A 819 14.63 20.52 -44.44
N ALA A 820 14.95 21.58 -45.12
CA ALA A 820 14.46 22.94 -44.87
C ALA A 820 13.09 23.22 -45.55
N GLY A 821 12.12 22.30 -45.40
CA GLY A 821 10.77 22.39 -45.98
C GLY A 821 10.61 21.54 -47.24
N GLY A 822 9.83 20.49 -47.08
CA GLY A 822 9.15 19.65 -48.06
C GLY A 822 9.61 19.61 -49.51
N VAL A 823 10.78 19.10 -49.79
CA VAL A 823 11.16 18.83 -51.20
C VAL A 823 10.73 17.40 -51.53
N LYS A 824 9.85 17.23 -52.52
CA LYS A 824 9.55 15.92 -53.11
C LYS A 824 10.82 15.47 -53.83
N THR A 825 11.53 14.51 -53.29
CA THR A 825 12.54 13.72 -54.00
C THR A 825 11.82 12.67 -54.83
N GLU A 826 12.40 12.34 -56.03
CA GLU A 826 11.91 11.26 -56.90
C GLU A 826 11.72 9.98 -56.09
N GLU A 827 10.60 9.28 -56.37
CA GLU A 827 10.28 8.00 -55.73
C GLU A 827 11.46 7.02 -55.86
N ALA A 828 12.20 6.83 -54.78
CA ALA A 828 13.19 5.77 -54.72
C ALA A 828 12.42 4.41 -54.69
N ALA A 829 12.95 3.43 -55.45
CA ALA A 829 12.40 2.08 -55.46
C ALA A 829 12.22 1.59 -54.00
N GLU A 830 11.04 1.08 -53.68
CA GLU A 830 10.74 0.48 -52.33
C GLU A 830 11.78 -0.61 -52.06
N GLN A 831 12.66 -0.35 -51.09
CA GLN A 831 13.60 -1.31 -50.58
C GLN A 831 13.07 -1.75 -49.21
N PRO A 832 12.54 -2.97 -49.07
CA PRO A 832 11.91 -3.39 -47.85
C PRO A 832 12.95 -3.64 -46.75
N ILE A 833 12.64 -3.19 -45.52
CA ILE A 833 13.32 -3.61 -44.31
C ILE A 833 12.52 -4.80 -43.76
N VAL A 834 13.15 -5.97 -43.68
CA VAL A 834 12.48 -7.22 -43.33
C VAL A 834 12.83 -7.65 -41.93
N LEU A 835 11.84 -7.86 -41.08
CA LEU A 835 12.02 -8.49 -39.75
C LEU A 835 12.28 -9.99 -39.92
N THR A 836 13.47 -10.46 -39.52
CA THR A 836 13.89 -11.87 -39.62
C THR A 836 13.78 -12.63 -38.34
N SER A 837 13.83 -11.95 -37.17
CA SER A 837 13.67 -12.56 -35.87
C SER A 837 12.98 -11.62 -34.89
N TYR A 838 12.07 -12.18 -34.09
CA TYR A 838 11.33 -11.48 -33.05
C TYR A 838 11.40 -12.20 -31.70
N GLU A 839 11.85 -11.48 -30.70
CA GLU A 839 11.69 -11.80 -29.27
C GLU A 839 11.24 -10.53 -28.54
N ALA A 840 10.67 -10.68 -27.35
CA ALA A 840 10.15 -9.54 -26.57
C ALA A 840 11.21 -8.45 -26.33
N ASN A 841 12.47 -8.83 -26.13
CA ASN A 841 13.60 -7.94 -25.84
C ASN A 841 14.69 -7.93 -26.92
N ALA A 842 14.45 -8.58 -28.07
CA ALA A 842 15.42 -8.64 -29.18
C ALA A 842 14.71 -8.73 -30.54
N LEU A 843 15.19 -7.94 -31.49
CA LEU A 843 14.65 -7.88 -32.85
C LEU A 843 15.80 -7.87 -33.84
N THR A 844 15.68 -8.62 -34.93
CA THR A 844 16.68 -8.59 -36.01
C THR A 844 15.99 -8.30 -37.35
N PHE A 845 16.59 -7.38 -38.09
CA PHE A 845 16.11 -6.98 -39.41
C PHE A 845 17.22 -7.14 -40.44
N GLU A 846 16.83 -7.36 -41.68
CA GLU A 846 17.68 -7.22 -42.87
C GLU A 846 17.19 -6.05 -43.69
N ALA A 847 18.12 -5.21 -44.14
CA ALA A 847 17.85 -4.08 -45.00
C ALA A 847 18.88 -4.01 -46.12
N GLU A 848 18.46 -3.55 -47.29
CA GLU A 848 19.33 -3.29 -48.43
C GLU A 848 18.95 -1.91 -48.99
N ASN A 849 19.90 -1.01 -49.15
CA ASN A 849 19.69 0.35 -49.62
C ASN A 849 20.89 0.86 -50.47
N ASP A 850 20.59 1.72 -51.40
CA ASP A 850 21.56 2.27 -52.38
C ASP A 850 22.39 3.42 -51.82
N ARG A 851 21.92 4.07 -50.75
CA ARG A 851 22.55 5.22 -50.09
C ARG A 851 22.28 5.19 -48.59
N GLU A 852 23.02 5.99 -47.83
CA GLU A 852 22.75 6.20 -46.42
C GLU A 852 21.35 6.79 -46.22
N ARG A 853 20.48 6.13 -45.40
CA ARG A 853 19.09 6.53 -45.16
C ARG A 853 18.74 6.38 -43.69
N LEU A 854 17.75 7.16 -43.25
CA LEU A 854 17.13 6.96 -41.94
C LEU A 854 16.04 5.89 -42.06
N ALA A 855 16.15 4.85 -41.28
CA ALA A 855 15.12 3.85 -41.08
C ALA A 855 14.32 4.15 -39.81
N VAL A 856 13.00 4.18 -39.89
CA VAL A 856 12.08 4.29 -38.78
C VAL A 856 11.49 2.91 -38.51
N PHE A 857 11.45 2.51 -37.24
CA PHE A 857 10.91 1.21 -36.74
C PHE A 857 9.63 1.47 -35.98
N SER A 858 8.62 0.65 -36.22
CA SER A 858 7.31 0.75 -35.53
C SER A 858 7.36 0.49 -34.01
N ASP A 859 8.53 0.50 -33.42
CA ASP A 859 8.79 0.16 -32.03
C ASP A 859 9.04 1.39 -31.16
N ILE A 860 8.53 1.32 -29.93
CA ILE A 860 8.61 2.42 -28.98
C ILE A 860 10.06 2.65 -28.55
N TYR A 861 10.51 3.90 -28.65
CA TYR A 861 11.79 4.35 -28.13
C TYR A 861 11.76 4.40 -26.60
N TYR A 862 12.77 3.79 -25.99
CA TYR A 862 13.01 3.88 -24.55
C TYR A 862 14.52 3.81 -24.28
N PRO A 863 15.06 4.59 -23.32
CA PRO A 863 16.47 4.48 -22.91
C PRO A 863 16.79 3.06 -22.43
N GLY A 864 17.92 2.50 -22.90
CA GLY A 864 18.32 1.12 -22.57
C GLY A 864 18.20 0.12 -23.70
N TRP A 865 17.49 0.45 -24.77
CA TRP A 865 17.61 -0.26 -26.04
C TRP A 865 18.98 0.02 -26.68
N GLN A 866 19.61 -1.01 -27.19
CA GLN A 866 20.85 -0.95 -27.93
C GLN A 866 20.60 -1.39 -29.37
N CYS A 867 21.34 -0.81 -30.31
CA CYS A 867 21.32 -1.17 -31.72
C CYS A 867 22.70 -1.55 -32.22
N THR A 868 22.78 -2.53 -33.08
CA THR A 868 23.97 -2.87 -33.83
C THR A 868 23.65 -3.01 -35.29
N ILE A 869 24.58 -2.56 -36.18
CA ILE A 869 24.55 -2.83 -37.61
C ILE A 869 25.76 -3.72 -37.90
N ASP A 870 25.53 -4.90 -38.46
CA ASP A 870 26.54 -5.93 -38.73
C ASP A 870 27.41 -6.23 -37.47
N GLY A 871 26.79 -6.24 -36.30
CA GLY A 871 27.43 -6.48 -35.03
C GLY A 871 28.23 -5.30 -34.45
N LYS A 872 28.25 -4.16 -35.08
CA LYS A 872 28.90 -2.94 -34.60
C LYS A 872 27.84 -2.03 -33.94
N PRO A 873 28.12 -1.40 -32.79
CA PRO A 873 27.20 -0.46 -32.16
C PRO A 873 26.79 0.68 -33.13
N ALA A 874 25.49 0.98 -33.12
CA ALA A 874 24.92 2.07 -33.89
C ALA A 874 24.08 2.97 -32.97
N ASP A 875 24.08 4.27 -33.25
CA ASP A 875 23.34 5.26 -32.50
C ASP A 875 21.84 5.13 -32.75
N LEU A 876 21.07 5.07 -31.65
CA LEU A 876 19.62 4.99 -31.67
C LEU A 876 19.02 6.36 -31.37
N LEU A 877 18.14 6.85 -32.24
CA LEU A 877 17.44 8.10 -32.05
C LEU A 877 15.92 7.90 -31.96
N ARG A 878 15.19 8.88 -31.41
CA ARG A 878 13.73 8.91 -31.39
C ARG A 878 13.23 9.72 -32.61
N ALA A 879 12.26 9.12 -33.30
CA ALA A 879 11.55 9.76 -34.40
C ALA A 879 10.03 9.66 -34.17
N ASN A 880 9.27 10.51 -34.85
CA ASN A 880 7.80 10.51 -34.82
C ASN A 880 7.23 10.44 -33.41
N TYR A 881 7.80 11.25 -32.49
CA TYR A 881 7.42 11.42 -31.10
C TYR A 881 7.69 10.22 -30.16
N VAL A 882 7.53 8.98 -30.66
CA VAL A 882 7.62 7.77 -29.80
C VAL A 882 8.43 6.63 -30.41
N LEU A 883 8.79 6.67 -31.71
CA LEU A 883 9.37 5.54 -32.42
C LEU A 883 10.90 5.53 -32.39
N ARG A 884 11.50 4.36 -32.63
CA ARG A 884 12.94 4.19 -32.81
C ARG A 884 13.33 4.51 -34.26
N ALA A 885 14.49 5.08 -34.42
CA ALA A 885 15.06 5.24 -35.73
C ALA A 885 16.60 5.08 -35.70
N VAL A 886 17.17 4.64 -36.84
CA VAL A 886 18.60 4.38 -37.01
C VAL A 886 19.03 4.80 -38.41
N VAL A 887 20.19 5.42 -38.52
CA VAL A 887 20.79 5.69 -39.81
C VAL A 887 21.50 4.43 -40.32
N ILE A 888 21.08 3.92 -41.47
CA ILE A 888 21.62 2.72 -42.09
C ILE A 888 22.51 3.13 -43.29
N PRO A 889 23.79 2.72 -43.33
CA PRO A 889 24.70 2.96 -44.44
C PRO A 889 24.21 2.34 -45.76
N ALA A 890 24.78 2.73 -46.89
CA ALA A 890 24.50 2.07 -48.16
C ALA A 890 25.01 0.64 -48.20
N GLY A 891 24.19 -0.31 -48.72
CA GLY A 891 24.53 -1.71 -48.82
C GLY A 891 23.46 -2.62 -48.19
N LYS A 892 23.84 -3.91 -48.07
CA LYS A 892 23.03 -4.90 -47.36
C LYS A 892 23.54 -5.03 -45.95
N HIS A 893 22.66 -4.83 -44.99
CA HIS A 893 22.99 -4.79 -43.58
C HIS A 893 22.03 -5.64 -42.73
N THR A 894 22.56 -6.19 -41.62
CA THR A 894 21.77 -6.82 -40.56
C THR A 894 21.71 -5.84 -39.39
N ILE A 895 20.50 -5.44 -38.99
CA ILE A 895 20.23 -4.52 -37.90
C ILE A 895 19.67 -5.33 -36.74
N ALA A 896 20.33 -5.31 -35.58
CA ALA A 896 19.88 -5.99 -34.38
C ALA A 896 19.66 -5.04 -33.22
N PHE A 897 18.48 -5.15 -32.60
CA PHE A 897 18.11 -4.44 -31.39
C PHE A 897 18.10 -5.40 -30.20
N SER A 898 18.59 -4.95 -29.06
CA SER A 898 18.50 -5.68 -27.80
C SER A 898 18.20 -4.73 -26.63
N PHE A 899 17.37 -5.18 -25.70
CA PHE A 899 17.08 -4.47 -24.46
C PHE A 899 17.86 -5.10 -23.30
N ASP A 900 19.07 -4.59 -23.06
CA ASP A 900 19.96 -5.03 -21.98
C ASP A 900 20.63 -3.81 -21.30
N PRO A 901 19.92 -3.14 -20.37
CA PRO A 901 20.46 -1.96 -19.71
C PRO A 901 21.64 -2.31 -18.80
N GLN A 902 22.80 -1.67 -19.00
CA GLN A 902 24.01 -1.81 -18.20
C GLN A 902 23.77 -1.57 -16.70
N SER A 903 22.80 -0.74 -16.37
CA SER A 903 22.37 -0.46 -14.99
C SER A 903 21.89 -1.72 -14.24
N LEU A 904 21.33 -2.71 -14.96
CA LEU A 904 20.87 -3.96 -14.37
C LEU A 904 22.04 -4.75 -13.74
N HIS A 905 23.13 -4.90 -14.47
CA HIS A 905 24.31 -5.64 -13.98
C HIS A 905 24.94 -4.97 -12.75
N THR A 906 25.03 -3.64 -12.77
CA THR A 906 25.57 -2.86 -11.66
C THR A 906 24.69 -2.95 -10.40
N THR A 907 23.39 -2.78 -10.55
CA THR A 907 22.46 -2.80 -9.42
C THR A 907 22.29 -4.21 -8.83
N GLU A 908 22.35 -5.26 -9.64
CA GLU A 908 22.37 -6.65 -9.17
C GLU A 908 23.67 -6.99 -8.41
N ALA A 909 24.82 -6.43 -8.79
CA ALA A 909 26.05 -6.61 -8.03
C ALA A 909 25.92 -5.97 -6.62
N VAL A 910 25.36 -4.76 -6.53
CA VAL A 910 25.09 -4.09 -5.24
C VAL A 910 24.10 -4.92 -4.38
N ALA A 911 23.02 -5.39 -4.98
CA ALA A 911 21.99 -6.16 -4.29
C ALA A 911 22.55 -7.49 -3.73
N ASN A 912 23.32 -8.21 -4.53
CA ASN A 912 23.96 -9.45 -4.09
C ASN A 912 24.99 -9.20 -2.99
N GLY A 913 25.76 -8.11 -3.07
CA GLY A 913 26.69 -7.69 -2.00
C GLY A 913 25.95 -7.44 -0.68
N ALA A 914 24.82 -6.73 -0.72
CA ALA A 914 23.99 -6.48 0.47
C ALA A 914 23.34 -7.76 1.05
N LEU A 915 22.96 -8.72 0.21
CA LEU A 915 22.48 -10.04 0.65
C LEU A 915 23.58 -10.82 1.40
N ILE A 916 24.81 -10.77 0.92
CA ILE A 916 25.96 -11.39 1.61
C ILE A 916 26.15 -10.75 2.98
N VAL A 917 26.11 -9.41 3.08
CA VAL A 917 26.22 -8.70 4.36
C VAL A 917 25.11 -9.13 5.32
N LEU A 918 23.88 -9.25 4.85
CA LEU A 918 22.74 -9.72 5.66
C LEU A 918 22.93 -11.16 6.15
N ALA A 919 23.40 -12.05 5.29
CA ALA A 919 23.70 -13.44 5.65
C ALA A 919 24.80 -13.53 6.72
N LEU A 920 25.88 -12.77 6.56
CA LEU A 920 26.97 -12.69 7.55
C LEU A 920 26.48 -12.15 8.90
N LEU A 921 25.65 -11.11 8.89
CA LEU A 921 25.04 -10.56 10.10
C LEU A 921 24.21 -11.61 10.85
N LEU A 922 23.40 -12.37 10.12
CA LEU A 922 22.61 -13.46 10.70
C LEU A 922 23.51 -14.54 11.33
N LEU A 923 24.53 -14.99 10.61
CA LEU A 923 25.47 -15.98 11.09
C LEU A 923 26.23 -15.51 12.35
N CYS A 924 26.67 -14.24 12.37
CA CYS A 924 27.34 -13.65 13.54
C CYS A 924 26.42 -13.61 14.77
N LEU A 925 25.16 -13.22 14.60
CA LEU A 925 24.21 -13.17 15.71
C LEU A 925 23.82 -14.56 16.22
N CYS A 926 23.65 -15.54 15.34
CA CYS A 926 23.42 -16.94 15.71
C CYS A 926 24.64 -17.52 16.44
N GLY A 927 25.83 -17.31 15.93
CA GLY A 927 27.10 -17.75 16.57
C GLY A 927 27.31 -17.13 17.94
N TRP A 928 27.04 -15.82 18.08
CA TRP A 928 27.12 -15.13 19.37
C TRP A 928 26.07 -15.63 20.38
N GLY A 929 24.86 -15.94 19.91
CA GLY A 929 23.80 -16.55 20.72
C GLY A 929 24.19 -17.93 21.25
N LEU A 930 24.75 -18.78 20.38
CA LEU A 930 25.24 -20.11 20.74
C LEU A 930 26.42 -20.02 21.73
N TRP A 931 27.39 -19.14 21.47
CA TRP A 931 28.54 -18.93 22.36
C TRP A 931 28.08 -18.46 23.76
N LYS A 932 27.15 -17.51 23.88
CA LYS A 932 26.59 -17.11 25.18
C LYS A 932 25.88 -18.27 25.88
N GLY A 933 25.17 -19.09 25.14
CA GLY A 933 24.48 -20.28 25.67
C GLY A 933 25.48 -21.29 26.27
N VAL A 934 26.61 -21.55 25.59
CA VAL A 934 27.69 -22.42 26.06
C VAL A 934 28.47 -21.81 27.25
N ALA A 935 28.83 -20.53 27.16
CA ALA A 935 29.52 -19.82 28.24
C ALA A 935 28.69 -19.74 29.54
N SER A 936 27.38 -19.68 29.46
CA SER A 936 26.46 -19.71 30.62
C SER A 936 26.31 -21.11 31.22
N ARG A 937 26.53 -22.18 30.43
CA ARG A 937 26.56 -23.57 30.92
C ARG A 937 27.88 -23.87 31.67
N ASN A 938 29.00 -23.30 31.23
CA ASN A 938 30.31 -23.52 31.87
C ASN A 938 30.49 -22.70 33.16
N LYS A 939 29.60 -21.74 33.46
CA LYS A 939 29.56 -20.98 34.74
C LYS A 939 28.64 -21.56 35.79
N LYS A 940 27.95 -22.62 35.47
CA LYS A 940 27.10 -23.43 36.41
C LYS A 940 27.78 -24.78 36.65
#